data_0541e8e4ad38b2721cc0b2a43f0d8552
#
_entry.id   0541e8e4ad38b2721cc0b2a43f0d8552
#
_cell.length_a   1.000
_cell.length_b   1.000
_cell.length_c   1.000
_cell.angle_alpha   90.00
_cell.angle_beta   90.00
_cell.angle_gamma   90.00
#
_symmetry.space_group_name_H-M   'P 1'
#
loop_
_entity.id
_entity.type
_entity.pdbx_description
1 polymer ?
#
loop_
_entity_poly.entity_id
_entity_poly.type
_entity_poly.pdbx_seq_one_letter_code
_entity_poly.pdbx_strand_id
1 'polypeptide(L)'
;MSVVQLEKLFNPQVIAVAGNPDTGNCEVDIKLKDLLKNLHTTARPRTVYIVDTKQKNSQTGFIHKNSISEIDEGIDLLFLTCPLHELPEFFTRSILKKTAIVAINKNITSGRDRQILDLISTAAREEETRIIGVNSSGVISPQIQLNLSTHPQLPAAGKIAFFSQSGAVFGTILGFAKELDIGFSHIASIGSLIDIDFGDMIDFVGNDPEVEAILLYLENIRNVKKFISACRSVSRIKPIIVIKSGRHPRIHEIMQRRVFAKIGAGPVYESAFRRAGIISVNDLKELLLAGRSLSRRNIPTGDRLGIITNSGGLAIFTADSLLFNQIEPTPLSKKLIRDLRRVIPHKLVQNPIDVGGTSNTETFAEVIKTCLASREFDALIILAAAHQTLEPHRLIKLVQKDLESNFCAVTYSWINARAKDRRIAIPLARKGVYVYFSVPAALNAYLYSRRYRHKLNQLTALTPRFQQDYKIRHFNAGEFLAPYLKKEPSRLPDTPTRKLLQAYGLNPTTAESQLLEKRLLLKIGTATDSEFGPYIYLGLDGIAAEIEPSLSIMLPPLNPFLAQVMISRSAIAGALKKRGPKLNEALAIILLRLAAIITDSPDIVSIELFLKENKAENFDLETGSIQTRKSMTTAPRHLVIAPYPNEYEFCDQLKDGRKVLIRPIRPEDEDLHHELFKSLSRQTNYFRFFSYRRHLTHEQAARFTQIDYDREMAIIALIKDNGRERSIGVNRLTYQARNDQHEFAIVVADEFQGTGVGAILMQRLLEIARDRKIKQIIGTVLAENLKMIKFCRAFGFEVADQDGNSITFRLTL
;
A
#
# COMPACT_ATOMS: atom_id res chain seq x y z
N MET A 1 -16.62 -8.87 2.55
CA MET A 1 -17.43 -8.30 1.46
C MET A 1 -16.48 -7.96 0.34
N SER A 2 -16.80 -8.44 -0.81
CA SER A 2 -15.92 -8.51 -1.97
C SER A 2 -15.92 -7.22 -2.77
N VAL A 3 -14.94 -7.13 -3.64
CA VAL A 3 -14.86 -6.13 -4.72
C VAL A 3 -15.91 -6.43 -5.81
N VAL A 4 -16.64 -7.54 -5.68
CA VAL A 4 -17.78 -7.90 -6.54
C VAL A 4 -18.75 -6.72 -6.62
N GLN A 5 -19.17 -6.40 -7.82
CA GLN A 5 -20.07 -5.27 -8.20
C GLN A 5 -19.40 -3.88 -8.25
N LEU A 6 -18.15 -3.66 -7.81
CA LEU A 6 -17.51 -2.35 -7.98
C LEU A 6 -17.31 -1.99 -9.45
N GLU A 7 -17.26 -2.96 -10.35
CA GLU A 7 -17.25 -2.73 -11.79
C GLU A 7 -18.49 -1.96 -12.27
N LYS A 8 -19.65 -2.22 -11.64
CA LYS A 8 -20.90 -1.52 -11.93
C LYS A 8 -20.85 -0.03 -11.58
N LEU A 9 -20.01 0.39 -10.63
CA LEU A 9 -19.78 1.81 -10.35
C LEU A 9 -19.10 2.53 -11.52
N PHE A 10 -18.17 1.84 -12.19
CA PHE A 10 -17.31 2.47 -13.20
C PHE A 10 -17.69 2.13 -14.63
N ASN A 11 -18.52 1.09 -14.86
CA ASN A 11 -18.99 0.68 -16.18
C ASN A 11 -20.44 0.17 -16.16
N PRO A 12 -21.41 0.94 -15.61
CA PRO A 12 -22.81 0.54 -15.60
C PRO A 12 -23.42 0.55 -17.02
N GLN A 13 -24.33 -0.35 -17.31
CA GLN A 13 -25.13 -0.36 -18.55
C GLN A 13 -26.50 0.26 -18.30
N VAL A 14 -27.13 -0.04 -17.16
CA VAL A 14 -28.43 0.47 -16.74
C VAL A 14 -28.24 1.39 -15.53
N ILE A 15 -28.56 2.67 -15.69
CA ILE A 15 -28.42 3.70 -14.68
C ILE A 15 -29.78 4.23 -14.29
N ALA A 16 -30.07 4.32 -13.00
CA ALA A 16 -31.25 5.01 -12.49
C ALA A 16 -30.83 6.21 -11.64
N VAL A 17 -31.47 7.33 -11.81
CA VAL A 17 -31.32 8.54 -11.01
C VAL A 17 -32.62 8.82 -10.29
N ALA A 18 -32.63 8.71 -8.97
CA ALA A 18 -33.82 8.93 -8.16
C ALA A 18 -33.61 10.12 -7.20
N GLY A 19 -34.58 11.03 -7.20
CA GLY A 19 -34.59 12.23 -6.36
C GLY A 19 -35.55 13.29 -6.92
N ASN A 20 -35.91 14.23 -6.06
CA ASN A 20 -36.75 15.34 -6.45
C ASN A 20 -35.89 16.58 -6.72
N PRO A 21 -35.85 17.11 -7.97
CA PRO A 21 -35.07 18.31 -8.30
C PRO A 21 -35.62 19.59 -7.66
N ASP A 22 -36.83 19.59 -7.14
CA ASP A 22 -37.51 20.75 -6.54
C ASP A 22 -37.73 20.56 -5.03
N THR A 23 -36.70 20.04 -4.31
CA THR A 23 -36.79 19.85 -2.86
C THR A 23 -36.78 21.15 -2.06
N GLY A 24 -36.63 22.30 -2.73
CA GLY A 24 -36.35 23.57 -2.09
C GLY A 24 -34.94 23.64 -1.47
N ASN A 25 -34.13 22.59 -1.68
CA ASN A 25 -32.75 22.52 -1.24
C ASN A 25 -31.81 22.81 -2.41
N CYS A 26 -31.47 24.07 -2.58
CA CYS A 26 -30.68 24.59 -3.71
C CYS A 26 -29.40 23.77 -4.00
N GLU A 27 -28.77 23.21 -2.98
CA GLU A 27 -27.53 22.42 -3.14
C GLU A 27 -27.78 21.04 -3.80
N VAL A 28 -28.87 20.36 -3.42
CA VAL A 28 -29.27 19.06 -4.00
C VAL A 28 -29.73 19.25 -5.44
N ASP A 29 -30.50 20.29 -5.68
CA ASP A 29 -31.06 20.59 -7.00
C ASP A 29 -29.96 20.94 -8.03
N ILE A 30 -28.94 21.70 -7.62
CA ILE A 30 -27.79 22.02 -8.46
C ILE A 30 -27.00 20.75 -8.78
N LYS A 31 -26.74 19.91 -7.79
CA LYS A 31 -25.96 18.66 -7.98
C LYS A 31 -26.67 17.71 -8.94
N LEU A 32 -27.99 17.59 -8.86
CA LEU A 32 -28.78 16.77 -9.78
C LEU A 32 -28.73 17.31 -11.22
N LYS A 33 -28.87 18.62 -11.41
CA LYS A 33 -28.77 19.26 -12.74
C LYS A 33 -27.40 19.05 -13.38
N ASP A 34 -26.32 19.18 -12.62
CA ASP A 34 -24.96 18.95 -13.11
C ASP A 34 -24.74 17.48 -13.49
N LEU A 35 -25.23 16.53 -12.69
CA LEU A 35 -25.21 15.10 -13.00
C LEU A 35 -25.93 14.77 -14.31
N LEU A 36 -27.17 15.25 -14.49
CA LEU A 36 -27.98 15.01 -15.70
C LEU A 36 -27.31 15.62 -16.94
N LYS A 37 -26.73 16.82 -16.82
CA LYS A 37 -25.95 17.45 -17.89
C LYS A 37 -24.74 16.60 -18.29
N ASN A 38 -24.02 16.07 -17.34
CA ASN A 38 -22.87 15.21 -17.59
C ASN A 38 -23.27 13.88 -18.24
N LEU A 39 -24.42 13.30 -17.85
CA LEU A 39 -24.95 12.08 -18.46
C LEU A 39 -25.33 12.29 -19.94
N HIS A 40 -25.83 13.46 -20.32
CA HIS A 40 -26.14 13.80 -21.72
C HIS A 40 -24.88 13.82 -22.61
N THR A 41 -23.73 14.19 -22.07
CA THR A 41 -22.48 14.29 -22.83
C THR A 41 -21.73 12.95 -22.94
N THR A 42 -22.26 11.87 -22.36
CA THR A 42 -21.62 10.54 -22.34
C THR A 42 -21.76 9.88 -23.73
N ALA A 43 -20.62 9.51 -24.34
CA ALA A 43 -20.55 9.11 -25.76
C ALA A 43 -21.03 7.68 -26.06
N ARG A 44 -21.28 6.82 -25.06
CA ARG A 44 -21.74 5.44 -25.27
C ARG A 44 -23.22 5.32 -24.95
N PRO A 45 -24.03 4.60 -25.78
CA PRO A 45 -25.41 4.35 -25.45
C PRO A 45 -25.55 3.56 -24.17
N ARG A 46 -26.30 4.09 -23.21
CA ARG A 46 -26.68 3.46 -21.94
C ARG A 46 -28.14 3.73 -21.68
N THR A 47 -28.80 2.79 -21.02
CA THR A 47 -30.19 3.02 -20.58
C THR A 47 -30.14 3.88 -19.32
N VAL A 48 -30.74 5.06 -19.36
CA VAL A 48 -30.81 5.97 -18.21
C VAL A 48 -32.26 6.24 -17.85
N TYR A 49 -32.64 5.82 -16.65
CA TYR A 49 -33.93 6.08 -16.05
C TYR A 49 -33.84 7.27 -15.10
N ILE A 50 -34.84 8.18 -15.23
CA ILE A 50 -35.04 9.23 -14.21
C ILE A 50 -36.32 8.86 -13.46
N VAL A 51 -36.18 8.68 -12.15
CA VAL A 51 -37.26 8.35 -11.24
C VAL A 51 -37.62 9.58 -10.44
N ASP A 52 -38.74 10.22 -10.84
CA ASP A 52 -39.23 11.43 -10.19
C ASP A 52 -40.75 11.38 -10.02
N THR A 53 -41.18 11.55 -8.79
CA THR A 53 -42.62 11.51 -8.44
C THR A 53 -43.35 12.80 -8.76
N LYS A 54 -42.68 13.88 -9.20
CA LYS A 54 -43.29 15.21 -9.31
C LYS A 54 -43.08 16.02 -10.60
N GLN A 55 -42.18 15.62 -11.51
CA GLN A 55 -41.93 16.38 -12.74
C GLN A 55 -42.30 15.66 -14.03
N LYS A 56 -43.11 16.33 -14.85
CA LYS A 56 -43.42 15.94 -16.24
C LYS A 56 -42.50 16.57 -17.30
N ASN A 57 -41.29 17.03 -16.93
CA ASN A 57 -40.40 17.65 -17.90
C ASN A 57 -39.59 16.59 -18.65
N SER A 58 -40.00 16.34 -19.88
CA SER A 58 -39.30 15.46 -20.82
C SER A 58 -37.96 16.05 -21.25
N GLN A 59 -36.90 15.80 -20.52
CA GLN A 59 -35.55 15.94 -21.09
C GLN A 59 -35.36 14.85 -22.13
N THR A 60 -35.18 15.23 -23.38
CA THR A 60 -35.01 14.31 -24.52
C THR A 60 -33.75 13.43 -24.27
N GLY A 61 -33.92 12.12 -24.34
CA GLY A 61 -32.84 11.12 -24.23
C GLY A 61 -32.82 10.28 -22.97
N PHE A 62 -33.75 10.53 -22.01
CA PHE A 62 -33.89 9.73 -20.78
C PHE A 62 -35.26 9.07 -20.69
N ILE A 63 -35.35 7.94 -20.01
CA ILE A 63 -36.63 7.24 -19.78
C ILE A 63 -37.15 7.64 -18.41
N HIS A 64 -38.32 8.29 -18.39
CA HIS A 64 -38.93 8.74 -17.13
C HIS A 64 -39.86 7.66 -16.56
N LYS A 65 -39.72 7.41 -15.25
CA LYS A 65 -40.57 6.51 -14.47
C LYS A 65 -41.04 7.20 -13.19
N ASN A 66 -42.23 6.86 -12.70
CA ASN A 66 -42.70 7.43 -11.43
C ASN A 66 -42.14 6.72 -10.19
N SER A 67 -41.73 5.46 -10.36
CA SER A 67 -41.15 4.67 -9.27
C SER A 67 -40.03 3.74 -9.80
N ILE A 68 -39.09 3.40 -8.94
CA ILE A 68 -38.06 2.39 -9.24
C ILE A 68 -38.68 1.03 -9.56
N SER A 69 -39.84 0.71 -8.95
CA SER A 69 -40.58 -0.54 -9.21
C SER A 69 -41.15 -0.66 -10.61
N GLU A 70 -41.19 0.41 -11.39
CA GLU A 70 -41.63 0.41 -12.80
C GLU A 70 -40.50 0.08 -13.79
N ILE A 71 -39.26 -0.14 -13.27
CA ILE A 71 -38.10 -0.51 -14.07
C ILE A 71 -37.98 -2.03 -14.06
N ASP A 72 -38.28 -2.66 -15.21
CA ASP A 72 -38.25 -4.12 -15.36
C ASP A 72 -36.85 -4.69 -15.53
N GLU A 73 -35.87 -3.86 -15.92
CA GLU A 73 -34.49 -4.24 -16.12
C GLU A 73 -33.71 -4.20 -14.79
N GLY A 74 -32.69 -5.04 -14.68
CA GLY A 74 -31.79 -4.99 -13.55
C GLY A 74 -30.96 -3.69 -13.54
N ILE A 75 -31.05 -2.91 -12.47
CA ILE A 75 -30.31 -1.64 -12.31
C ILE A 75 -28.86 -1.94 -11.90
N ASP A 76 -27.88 -1.47 -12.70
CA ASP A 76 -26.47 -1.58 -12.33
C ASP A 76 -26.06 -0.52 -11.32
N LEU A 77 -26.49 0.73 -11.54
CA LEU A 77 -26.12 1.87 -10.71
C LEU A 77 -27.32 2.77 -10.43
N LEU A 78 -27.58 3.01 -9.15
CA LEU A 78 -28.63 3.91 -8.68
C LEU A 78 -28.01 5.14 -8.00
N PHE A 79 -28.28 6.32 -8.56
CA PHE A 79 -27.99 7.59 -7.92
C PHE A 79 -29.17 8.04 -7.05
N LEU A 80 -28.88 8.31 -5.78
CA LEU A 80 -29.82 8.82 -4.81
C LEU A 80 -29.46 10.26 -4.43
N THR A 81 -30.30 11.20 -4.82
CA THR A 81 -30.18 12.63 -4.51
C THR A 81 -31.21 13.11 -3.49
N CYS A 82 -31.90 12.18 -2.81
CA CYS A 82 -32.89 12.46 -1.80
C CYS A 82 -32.26 12.74 -0.41
N PRO A 83 -33.00 13.35 0.52
CA PRO A 83 -32.58 13.52 1.91
C PRO A 83 -32.28 12.19 2.60
N LEU A 84 -31.38 12.19 3.58
CA LEU A 84 -30.90 10.99 4.27
C LEU A 84 -32.03 10.15 4.91
N HIS A 85 -33.07 10.81 5.44
CA HIS A 85 -34.19 10.14 6.09
C HIS A 85 -35.13 9.39 5.12
N GLU A 86 -35.06 9.67 3.83
CA GLU A 86 -35.82 8.97 2.78
C GLU A 86 -35.07 7.73 2.26
N LEU A 87 -33.75 7.66 2.47
CA LEU A 87 -32.93 6.56 1.95
C LEU A 87 -33.38 5.15 2.38
N PRO A 88 -33.79 4.91 3.64
CA PRO A 88 -34.21 3.56 4.06
C PRO A 88 -35.32 2.97 3.22
N GLU A 89 -36.23 3.77 2.66
CA GLU A 89 -37.32 3.30 1.81
C GLU A 89 -36.87 2.63 0.52
N PHE A 90 -35.69 3.04 0.00
CA PHE A 90 -35.10 2.45 -1.21
C PHE A 90 -34.49 1.08 -0.95
N PHE A 91 -34.12 0.74 0.29
CA PHE A 91 -33.48 -0.53 0.65
C PHE A 91 -34.45 -1.64 1.01
N THR A 92 -35.71 -1.35 1.18
CA THR A 92 -36.76 -2.35 1.49
C THR A 92 -37.27 -3.10 0.25
N ARG A 93 -36.75 -2.82 -0.94
CA ARG A 93 -37.26 -3.34 -2.23
C ARG A 93 -36.22 -4.31 -2.83
N SER A 94 -36.66 -5.54 -3.15
CA SER A 94 -35.85 -6.59 -3.80
C SER A 94 -35.19 -6.21 -5.13
N ILE A 95 -35.69 -5.12 -5.76
CA ILE A 95 -35.17 -4.55 -7.02
C ILE A 95 -33.70 -4.10 -6.91
N LEU A 96 -33.22 -3.80 -5.71
CA LEU A 96 -31.86 -3.29 -5.50
C LEU A 96 -30.83 -4.38 -5.30
N LYS A 97 -31.23 -5.64 -5.35
CA LYS A 97 -30.31 -6.76 -5.19
C LYS A 97 -29.19 -6.71 -6.24
N LYS A 98 -27.93 -6.74 -5.76
CA LYS A 98 -26.73 -6.66 -6.59
C LYS A 98 -26.55 -5.34 -7.38
N THR A 99 -27.19 -4.27 -6.94
CA THR A 99 -27.01 -2.93 -7.51
C THR A 99 -25.89 -2.18 -6.81
N ALA A 100 -25.06 -1.44 -7.55
CA ALA A 100 -24.14 -0.48 -6.95
C ALA A 100 -24.88 0.86 -6.76
N ILE A 101 -24.77 1.47 -5.56
CA ILE A 101 -25.47 2.71 -5.24
C ILE A 101 -24.48 3.83 -4.95
N VAL A 102 -24.67 4.98 -5.57
CA VAL A 102 -23.96 6.23 -5.24
C VAL A 102 -24.95 7.18 -4.60
N ALA A 103 -24.74 7.51 -3.34
CA ALA A 103 -25.56 8.46 -2.62
C ALA A 103 -24.90 9.84 -2.59
N ILE A 104 -25.59 10.86 -3.12
CA ILE A 104 -25.15 12.26 -3.14
C ILE A 104 -26.00 13.04 -2.14
N ASN A 105 -25.57 13.16 -0.87
CA ASN A 105 -26.34 13.80 0.18
C ASN A 105 -25.48 14.75 1.00
N LYS A 106 -26.15 15.51 1.90
CA LYS A 106 -25.47 16.37 2.87
C LYS A 106 -24.63 15.62 3.90
N ASN A 107 -23.75 16.35 4.54
CA ASN A 107 -22.99 15.87 5.69
C ASN A 107 -23.90 15.33 6.80
N ILE A 108 -23.44 14.32 7.49
CA ILE A 108 -24.05 13.79 8.72
C ILE A 108 -23.86 14.83 9.83
N THR A 109 -24.95 15.27 10.44
CA THR A 109 -24.90 16.36 11.45
C THR A 109 -25.47 15.97 12.81
N SER A 110 -26.13 14.82 12.93
CA SER A 110 -26.84 14.41 14.15
C SER A 110 -26.68 12.94 14.50
N GLY A 111 -26.97 12.58 15.74
CA GLY A 111 -27.03 11.17 16.19
C GLY A 111 -28.12 10.38 15.50
N ARG A 112 -29.23 11.02 15.09
CA ARG A 112 -30.30 10.41 14.30
C ARG A 112 -29.82 9.99 12.91
N ASP A 113 -28.97 10.81 12.28
CA ASP A 113 -28.36 10.47 10.99
C ASP A 113 -27.52 9.19 11.09
N ARG A 114 -26.85 8.97 12.20
CA ARG A 114 -26.07 7.76 12.47
C ARG A 114 -26.95 6.50 12.51
N GLN A 115 -28.06 6.56 13.20
CA GLN A 115 -29.02 5.44 13.27
C GLN A 115 -29.56 5.07 11.88
N ILE A 116 -29.88 6.09 11.07
CA ILE A 116 -30.31 5.88 9.67
C ILE A 116 -29.22 5.20 8.85
N LEU A 117 -27.96 5.61 9.00
CA LEU A 117 -26.83 4.99 8.28
C LEU A 117 -26.57 3.54 8.70
N ASP A 118 -26.76 3.21 9.95
CA ASP A 118 -26.63 1.82 10.45
C ASP A 118 -27.75 0.94 9.86
N LEU A 119 -28.98 1.46 9.77
CA LEU A 119 -30.09 0.78 9.10
C LEU A 119 -29.80 0.53 7.62
N ILE A 120 -29.36 1.57 6.91
CA ILE A 120 -28.99 1.50 5.49
C ILE A 120 -27.87 0.48 5.26
N SER A 121 -26.84 0.51 6.09
CA SER A 121 -25.70 -0.41 6.00
C SER A 121 -26.13 -1.86 6.24
N THR A 122 -27.10 -2.10 7.11
CA THR A 122 -27.65 -3.43 7.39
C THR A 122 -28.47 -3.92 6.18
N ALA A 123 -29.41 -3.13 5.71
CA ALA A 123 -30.25 -3.45 4.57
C ALA A 123 -29.43 -3.70 3.29
N ALA A 124 -28.40 -2.89 3.04
CA ALA A 124 -27.50 -3.09 1.90
C ALA A 124 -26.75 -4.43 1.94
N ARG A 125 -26.39 -4.90 3.14
CA ARG A 125 -25.77 -6.22 3.30
C ARG A 125 -26.71 -7.37 3.01
N GLU A 126 -27.96 -7.25 3.44
CA GLU A 126 -29.01 -8.26 3.21
C GLU A 126 -29.33 -8.40 1.72
N GLU A 127 -29.37 -7.28 0.99
CA GLU A 127 -29.65 -7.23 -0.45
C GLU A 127 -28.40 -7.39 -1.34
N GLU A 128 -27.22 -7.69 -0.77
CA GLU A 128 -25.93 -7.76 -1.47
C GLU A 128 -25.63 -6.49 -2.30
N THR A 129 -26.11 -5.32 -1.85
CA THR A 129 -25.93 -4.02 -2.51
C THR A 129 -24.69 -3.32 -1.96
N ARG A 130 -23.95 -2.62 -2.83
CA ARG A 130 -22.76 -1.86 -2.44
C ARG A 130 -23.03 -0.36 -2.50
N ILE A 131 -22.58 0.38 -1.49
CA ILE A 131 -22.87 1.82 -1.37
C ILE A 131 -21.58 2.62 -1.30
N ILE A 132 -21.49 3.66 -2.17
CA ILE A 132 -20.49 4.71 -2.08
C ILE A 132 -21.14 6.00 -1.56
N GLY A 133 -20.59 6.62 -0.53
CA GLY A 133 -21.18 7.80 0.13
C GLY A 133 -21.51 7.46 1.57
N VAL A 134 -22.37 8.21 2.23
CA VAL A 134 -23.07 9.46 1.79
C VAL A 134 -22.07 10.61 1.59
N ASN A 135 -22.55 11.76 1.11
CA ASN A 135 -21.70 12.92 0.78
C ASN A 135 -20.66 12.61 -0.29
N SER A 136 -21.03 11.81 -1.30
CA SER A 136 -20.21 11.55 -2.47
C SER A 136 -20.44 12.63 -3.53
N SER A 137 -19.41 13.00 -4.29
CA SER A 137 -19.54 13.81 -5.51
C SER A 137 -19.66 12.95 -6.77
N GLY A 138 -19.73 11.62 -6.63
CA GLY A 138 -19.92 10.68 -7.73
C GLY A 138 -18.63 10.01 -8.21
N VAL A 139 -18.73 9.40 -9.40
CA VAL A 139 -17.65 8.62 -10.02
C VAL A 139 -17.42 9.05 -11.47
N ILE A 140 -16.19 8.91 -11.95
CA ILE A 140 -15.83 9.24 -13.34
C ILE A 140 -14.93 8.12 -13.89
N SER A 141 -15.24 7.66 -15.12
CA SER A 141 -14.47 6.70 -15.89
C SER A 141 -14.05 7.31 -17.22
N PRO A 142 -12.93 8.04 -17.29
CA PRO A 142 -12.54 8.78 -18.49
C PRO A 142 -12.28 7.91 -19.72
N GLN A 143 -11.81 6.68 -19.52
CA GLN A 143 -11.51 5.74 -20.62
C GLN A 143 -12.75 5.36 -21.44
N ILE A 144 -13.91 5.33 -20.81
CA ILE A 144 -15.20 5.05 -21.46
C ILE A 144 -16.06 6.30 -21.58
N GLN A 145 -15.47 7.48 -21.38
CA GLN A 145 -16.12 8.79 -21.46
C GLN A 145 -17.37 8.92 -20.56
N LEU A 146 -17.33 8.32 -19.38
CA LEU A 146 -18.42 8.34 -18.41
C LEU A 146 -18.12 9.34 -17.29
N ASN A 147 -19.04 10.31 -17.12
CA ASN A 147 -19.01 11.23 -15.99
C ASN A 147 -20.31 11.14 -15.18
N LEU A 148 -20.26 10.40 -14.10
CA LEU A 148 -21.35 10.23 -13.13
C LEU A 148 -21.03 11.00 -11.86
N SER A 149 -20.66 12.27 -12.00
CA SER A 149 -20.31 13.13 -10.87
C SER A 149 -21.01 14.49 -10.97
N THR A 150 -20.94 15.24 -9.88
CA THR A 150 -21.40 16.63 -9.81
C THR A 150 -20.37 17.61 -10.39
N HIS A 151 -19.24 17.14 -10.89
CA HIS A 151 -18.20 18.00 -11.48
C HIS A 151 -18.36 18.08 -13.00
N PRO A 152 -18.41 19.29 -13.60
CA PRO A 152 -18.80 19.45 -15.00
C PRO A 152 -17.72 19.03 -16.02
N GLN A 153 -16.49 18.74 -15.57
CA GLN A 153 -15.39 18.42 -16.48
C GLN A 153 -15.12 16.92 -16.50
N LEU A 154 -15.08 16.35 -17.70
CA LEU A 154 -14.52 15.03 -17.93
C LEU A 154 -12.98 15.18 -18.11
N PRO A 155 -12.16 14.64 -17.20
CA PRO A 155 -10.72 14.67 -17.34
C PRO A 155 -10.24 13.76 -18.48
N ALA A 156 -9.00 13.96 -18.93
CA ALA A 156 -8.38 13.12 -19.93
C ALA A 156 -8.27 11.66 -19.44
N ALA A 157 -8.39 10.71 -20.38
CA ALA A 157 -8.08 9.31 -20.09
C ALA A 157 -6.59 9.12 -19.78
N GLY A 158 -6.29 8.27 -18.80
CA GLY A 158 -4.93 7.99 -18.35
C GLY A 158 -4.87 6.73 -17.48
N LYS A 159 -3.79 6.55 -16.74
CA LYS A 159 -3.52 5.31 -15.98
C LYS A 159 -3.43 5.53 -14.46
N ILE A 160 -3.95 6.64 -13.98
CA ILE A 160 -3.96 6.98 -12.55
C ILE A 160 -5.37 6.80 -12.01
N ALA A 161 -5.52 6.04 -10.92
CA ALA A 161 -6.76 5.99 -10.16
C ALA A 161 -6.71 7.04 -9.02
N PHE A 162 -7.80 7.77 -8.79
CA PHE A 162 -7.88 8.76 -7.72
C PHE A 162 -9.15 8.60 -6.88
N PHE A 163 -8.99 8.47 -5.56
CA PHE A 163 -10.08 8.32 -4.61
C PHE A 163 -9.98 9.35 -3.50
N SER A 164 -11.09 10.07 -3.25
CA SER A 164 -11.15 11.18 -2.30
C SER A 164 -12.33 11.06 -1.35
N GLN A 165 -12.11 11.35 -0.06
CA GLN A 165 -13.22 11.54 0.89
C GLN A 165 -13.87 12.93 0.77
N SER A 166 -13.15 13.91 0.25
CA SER A 166 -13.62 15.30 0.16
C SER A 166 -14.07 15.63 -1.26
N GLY A 167 -15.33 16.07 -1.42
CA GLY A 167 -15.86 16.55 -2.70
C GLY A 167 -15.16 17.83 -3.19
N ALA A 168 -14.76 18.73 -2.30
CA ALA A 168 -14.01 19.94 -2.66
C ALA A 168 -12.60 19.60 -3.18
N VAL A 169 -11.90 18.68 -2.53
CA VAL A 169 -10.59 18.19 -2.98
C VAL A 169 -10.71 17.42 -4.29
N PHE A 170 -11.78 16.66 -4.47
CA PHE A 170 -12.09 15.98 -5.72
C PHE A 170 -12.11 16.97 -6.90
N GLY A 171 -12.89 18.06 -6.80
CA GLY A 171 -12.95 19.10 -7.82
C GLY A 171 -11.60 19.83 -8.02
N THR A 172 -10.88 20.14 -6.93
CA THR A 172 -9.58 20.80 -6.97
C THR A 172 -8.54 19.97 -7.73
N ILE A 173 -8.48 18.68 -7.48
CA ILE A 173 -7.57 17.74 -8.17
C ILE A 173 -7.88 17.67 -9.66
N LEU A 174 -9.16 17.65 -10.06
CA LEU A 174 -9.52 17.67 -11.48
C LEU A 174 -9.08 18.96 -12.16
N GLY A 175 -9.18 20.11 -11.48
CA GLY A 175 -8.67 21.39 -11.97
C GLY A 175 -7.15 21.37 -12.18
N PHE A 176 -6.39 20.94 -11.18
CA PHE A 176 -4.93 20.83 -11.28
C PHE A 176 -4.48 19.81 -12.32
N ALA A 177 -5.19 18.70 -12.45
CA ALA A 177 -4.89 17.67 -13.43
C ALA A 177 -4.99 18.21 -14.88
N LYS A 178 -5.98 19.07 -15.15
CA LYS A 178 -6.11 19.77 -16.43
C LYS A 178 -4.93 20.71 -16.70
N GLU A 179 -4.49 21.46 -15.69
CA GLU A 179 -3.30 22.34 -15.80
C GLU A 179 -2.02 21.55 -16.09
N LEU A 180 -1.89 20.37 -15.46
CA LEU A 180 -0.71 19.52 -15.52
C LEU A 180 -0.76 18.48 -16.66
N ASP A 181 -1.85 18.44 -17.45
CA ASP A 181 -2.11 17.41 -18.47
C ASP A 181 -1.96 15.99 -17.92
N ILE A 182 -2.64 15.71 -16.82
CA ILE A 182 -2.68 14.40 -16.15
C ILE A 182 -4.03 13.76 -16.40
N GLY A 183 -4.01 12.54 -16.98
CA GLY A 183 -5.20 11.74 -17.21
C GLY A 183 -5.42 10.68 -16.14
N PHE A 184 -6.67 10.21 -16.04
CA PHE A 184 -7.08 9.21 -15.07
C PHE A 184 -7.72 7.98 -15.72
N SER A 185 -7.68 6.86 -14.99
CA SER A 185 -8.43 5.64 -15.31
C SER A 185 -9.76 5.61 -14.57
N HIS A 186 -9.71 5.75 -13.25
CA HIS A 186 -10.85 5.68 -12.34
C HIS A 186 -10.78 6.85 -11.36
N ILE A 187 -11.90 7.50 -11.12
CA ILE A 187 -12.01 8.57 -10.14
C ILE A 187 -13.28 8.35 -9.33
N ALA A 188 -13.19 8.44 -7.98
CA ALA A 188 -14.35 8.38 -7.13
C ALA A 188 -14.26 9.29 -5.90
N SER A 189 -15.39 9.95 -5.59
CA SER A 189 -15.58 10.61 -4.31
C SER A 189 -16.27 9.63 -3.36
N ILE A 190 -15.54 9.12 -2.36
CA ILE A 190 -16.02 8.02 -1.51
C ILE A 190 -16.96 8.52 -0.40
N GLY A 191 -16.83 9.77 0.03
CA GLY A 191 -17.67 10.36 1.07
C GLY A 191 -17.46 9.75 2.46
N SER A 192 -18.56 9.43 3.15
CA SER A 192 -18.57 9.08 4.59
C SER A 192 -18.22 7.61 4.91
N LEU A 193 -17.84 6.79 3.93
CA LEU A 193 -17.39 5.39 4.09
C LEU A 193 -18.40 4.48 4.82
N ILE A 194 -19.69 4.54 4.47
CA ILE A 194 -20.70 3.70 5.15
C ILE A 194 -20.61 2.23 4.77
N ASP A 195 -20.22 1.89 3.53
CA ASP A 195 -19.98 0.54 3.06
C ASP A 195 -18.64 0.46 2.31
N ILE A 196 -18.58 0.98 1.06
CA ILE A 196 -17.34 0.98 0.28
C ILE A 196 -16.31 1.90 0.93
N ASP A 197 -15.11 1.38 1.15
CA ASP A 197 -13.99 2.11 1.74
C ASP A 197 -12.76 2.11 0.82
N PHE A 198 -11.68 2.74 1.25
CA PHE A 198 -10.43 2.79 0.50
C PHE A 198 -9.81 1.41 0.26
N GLY A 199 -10.00 0.45 1.17
CA GLY A 199 -9.51 -0.91 1.01
C GLY A 199 -10.17 -1.59 -0.18
N ASP A 200 -11.51 -1.43 -0.34
CA ASP A 200 -12.25 -1.94 -1.50
C ASP A 200 -11.75 -1.34 -2.80
N MET A 201 -11.58 -0.01 -2.84
CA MET A 201 -11.12 0.70 -4.03
C MET A 201 -9.70 0.32 -4.43
N ILE A 202 -8.81 0.15 -3.46
CA ILE A 202 -7.44 -0.29 -3.71
C ILE A 202 -7.42 -1.71 -4.25
N ASP A 203 -8.20 -2.62 -3.68
CA ASP A 203 -8.31 -4.00 -4.14
C ASP A 203 -8.91 -4.09 -5.54
N PHE A 204 -9.90 -3.25 -5.83
CA PHE A 204 -10.53 -3.19 -7.14
C PHE A 204 -9.55 -2.80 -8.25
N VAL A 205 -8.81 -1.69 -8.07
CA VAL A 205 -7.86 -1.20 -9.08
C VAL A 205 -6.47 -1.84 -8.97
N GLY A 206 -6.20 -2.56 -7.89
CA GLY A 206 -4.89 -3.17 -7.62
C GLY A 206 -4.43 -4.14 -8.70
N ASN A 207 -5.35 -4.94 -9.22
CA ASN A 207 -5.08 -5.93 -10.27
C ASN A 207 -5.47 -5.46 -11.68
N ASP A 208 -5.98 -4.23 -11.83
CA ASP A 208 -6.35 -3.69 -13.14
C ASP A 208 -5.09 -3.28 -13.93
N PRO A 209 -4.80 -3.89 -15.10
CA PRO A 209 -3.61 -3.56 -15.91
C PRO A 209 -3.62 -2.12 -16.43
N GLU A 210 -4.79 -1.50 -16.55
CA GLU A 210 -4.93 -0.12 -17.01
C GLU A 210 -4.60 0.93 -15.92
N VAL A 211 -4.34 0.48 -14.67
CA VAL A 211 -3.95 1.35 -13.56
C VAL A 211 -2.47 1.17 -13.24
N GLU A 212 -1.71 2.26 -13.29
CA GLU A 212 -0.27 2.28 -12.96
C GLU A 212 0.04 2.91 -11.60
N ALA A 213 -0.81 3.82 -11.10
CA ALA A 213 -0.65 4.46 -9.80
C ALA A 213 -2.00 4.76 -9.14
N ILE A 214 -2.03 4.77 -7.81
CA ILE A 214 -3.24 5.03 -7.01
C ILE A 214 -3.00 6.25 -6.14
N LEU A 215 -3.86 7.25 -6.25
CA LEU A 215 -3.82 8.49 -5.46
C LEU A 215 -4.98 8.50 -4.47
N LEU A 216 -4.70 8.84 -3.22
CA LEU A 216 -5.69 8.87 -2.15
C LEU A 216 -5.67 10.20 -1.41
N TYR A 217 -6.85 10.74 -1.14
CA TYR A 217 -7.04 11.81 -0.16
C TYR A 217 -7.86 11.27 1.02
N LEU A 218 -7.21 11.12 2.17
CA LEU A 218 -7.73 10.49 3.38
C LEU A 218 -8.02 11.52 4.47
N GLU A 219 -9.21 11.46 5.05
CA GLU A 219 -9.53 12.14 6.32
C GLU A 219 -9.52 11.13 7.49
N ASN A 220 -10.13 9.97 7.29
CA ASN A 220 -10.12 8.85 8.23
C ASN A 220 -10.14 7.50 7.49
N ILE A 221 -9.96 6.41 8.22
CA ILE A 221 -10.02 5.05 7.70
C ILE A 221 -11.08 4.29 8.53
N ARG A 222 -12.08 3.70 7.84
CA ARG A 222 -13.15 2.95 8.52
C ARG A 222 -12.65 1.60 9.06
N ASN A 223 -12.01 0.83 8.22
CA ASN A 223 -11.46 -0.49 8.57
C ASN A 223 -9.95 -0.50 8.30
N VAL A 224 -9.20 -0.16 9.36
CA VAL A 224 -7.74 -0.01 9.26
C VAL A 224 -7.05 -1.32 8.86
N LYS A 225 -7.50 -2.46 9.38
CA LYS A 225 -6.93 -3.77 9.07
C LYS A 225 -7.08 -4.10 7.58
N LYS A 226 -8.28 -3.93 7.03
CA LYS A 226 -8.58 -4.12 5.61
C LYS A 226 -7.77 -3.17 4.73
N PHE A 227 -7.71 -1.88 5.11
CA PHE A 227 -6.94 -0.87 4.39
C PHE A 227 -5.45 -1.20 4.33
N ILE A 228 -4.83 -1.51 5.48
CA ILE A 228 -3.41 -1.87 5.55
C ILE A 228 -3.11 -3.14 4.75
N SER A 229 -3.98 -4.15 4.85
CA SER A 229 -3.85 -5.40 4.11
C SER A 229 -3.96 -5.18 2.59
N ALA A 230 -4.95 -4.40 2.11
CA ALA A 230 -5.08 -4.02 0.71
C ALA A 230 -3.84 -3.26 0.21
N CYS A 231 -3.38 -2.27 0.98
CA CYS A 231 -2.20 -1.50 0.63
C CYS A 231 -0.92 -2.37 0.56
N ARG A 232 -0.71 -3.27 1.52
CA ARG A 232 0.46 -4.18 1.53
C ARG A 232 0.48 -5.13 0.32
N SER A 233 -0.67 -5.58 -0.10
CA SER A 233 -0.82 -6.41 -1.30
C SER A 233 -0.49 -5.62 -2.57
N VAL A 234 -1.07 -4.42 -2.72
CA VAL A 234 -1.01 -3.64 -3.97
C VAL A 234 0.26 -2.80 -4.08
N SER A 235 0.81 -2.25 -2.98
CA SER A 235 1.98 -1.35 -3.02
C SER A 235 3.26 -1.99 -3.57
N ARG A 236 3.34 -3.33 -3.57
CA ARG A 236 4.43 -4.09 -4.20
C ARG A 236 4.33 -4.17 -5.72
N ILE A 237 3.16 -3.87 -6.27
CA ILE A 237 2.86 -3.95 -7.70
C ILE A 237 2.72 -2.55 -8.29
N LYS A 238 2.05 -1.66 -7.55
CA LYS A 238 1.69 -0.31 -7.98
C LYS A 238 1.94 0.68 -6.84
N PRO A 239 2.49 1.87 -7.13
CA PRO A 239 2.63 2.90 -6.11
C PRO A 239 1.27 3.39 -5.63
N ILE A 240 1.15 3.51 -4.31
CA ILE A 240 0.02 4.15 -3.63
C ILE A 240 0.54 5.43 -2.98
N ILE A 241 -0.01 6.56 -3.38
CA ILE A 241 0.38 7.88 -2.89
C ILE A 241 -0.79 8.50 -2.12
N VAL A 242 -0.53 9.05 -0.95
CA VAL A 242 -1.57 9.53 -0.05
C VAL A 242 -1.31 10.93 0.48
N ILE A 243 -2.37 11.72 0.56
CA ILE A 243 -2.47 12.86 1.47
C ILE A 243 -3.40 12.44 2.62
N LYS A 244 -2.88 12.50 3.85
CA LYS A 244 -3.67 12.38 5.08
C LYS A 244 -3.90 13.77 5.65
N SER A 245 -5.15 14.21 5.69
CA SER A 245 -5.53 15.45 6.38
C SER A 245 -5.69 15.22 7.88
N GLY A 246 -5.59 16.29 8.67
CA GLY A 246 -5.77 16.19 10.12
C GLY A 246 -4.63 15.47 10.85
N ARG A 247 -3.37 15.71 10.48
CA ARG A 247 -2.19 15.07 11.11
C ARG A 247 -1.77 15.71 12.43
N HIS A 248 -2.08 16.99 12.61
CA HIS A 248 -1.64 17.75 13.79
C HIS A 248 -2.55 17.45 14.98
N PRO A 249 -2.01 17.11 16.18
CA PRO A 249 -2.83 16.76 17.35
C PRO A 249 -3.88 17.81 17.71
N ARG A 250 -3.54 19.09 17.62
CA ARG A 250 -4.46 20.21 17.94
C ARG A 250 -5.61 20.39 16.95
N ILE A 251 -5.61 19.68 15.82
CA ILE A 251 -6.71 19.75 14.86
C ILE A 251 -8.03 19.24 15.48
N HIS A 252 -7.96 18.32 16.44
CA HIS A 252 -9.12 17.87 17.21
C HIS A 252 -9.84 19.02 17.92
N GLU A 253 -9.09 19.92 18.54
CA GLU A 253 -9.61 21.09 19.24
C GLU A 253 -10.27 22.07 18.27
N ILE A 254 -9.65 22.26 17.09
CA ILE A 254 -10.11 23.21 16.06
C ILE A 254 -11.35 22.66 15.33
N MET A 255 -11.42 21.35 15.08
CA MET A 255 -12.44 20.70 14.25
C MET A 255 -13.58 20.04 15.04
N GLN A 256 -13.72 20.30 16.35
CA GLN A 256 -14.79 19.77 17.22
C GLN A 256 -16.21 19.95 16.66
N ARG A 257 -16.41 20.90 15.75
CA ARG A 257 -17.70 21.13 15.05
C ARG A 257 -17.96 20.18 13.87
N ARG A 258 -16.94 19.42 13.38
CA ARG A 258 -17.13 18.35 12.38
C ARG A 258 -17.23 17.01 13.11
N VAL A 259 -18.43 16.65 13.48
CA VAL A 259 -18.85 15.60 14.43
C VAL A 259 -18.29 14.18 14.15
N PHE A 260 -17.58 13.93 13.04
CA PHE A 260 -17.32 12.56 12.58
C PHE A 260 -15.87 12.23 12.22
N ALA A 261 -14.94 13.16 12.28
CA ALA A 261 -13.55 12.86 12.03
C ALA A 261 -12.87 12.30 13.29
N LYS A 262 -12.79 10.98 13.44
CA LYS A 262 -11.77 10.38 14.29
C LYS A 262 -10.42 10.70 13.67
N ILE A 263 -9.71 11.65 14.23
CA ILE A 263 -8.41 12.07 13.71
C ILE A 263 -7.37 11.35 14.55
N GLY A 264 -6.76 10.29 13.97
CA GLY A 264 -5.67 9.57 14.62
C GLY A 264 -4.38 10.39 14.68
N ALA A 265 -3.47 10.01 15.57
CA ALA A 265 -2.18 10.68 15.72
C ALA A 265 -1.33 10.56 14.45
N GLY A 266 -0.89 11.69 13.88
CA GLY A 266 -0.10 11.76 12.65
C GLY A 266 1.09 10.79 12.59
N PRO A 267 1.92 10.68 13.64
CA PRO A 267 3.05 9.75 13.67
C PRO A 267 2.66 8.27 13.55
N VAL A 268 1.49 7.86 14.08
CA VAL A 268 1.00 6.48 13.95
C VAL A 268 0.58 6.19 12.51
N TYR A 269 -0.12 7.14 11.85
CA TYR A 269 -0.44 7.05 10.43
C TYR A 269 0.82 6.92 9.56
N GLU A 270 1.86 7.72 9.82
CA GLU A 270 3.12 7.64 9.07
C GLU A 270 3.81 6.28 9.28
N SER A 271 3.73 5.70 10.47
CA SER A 271 4.19 4.34 10.74
C SER A 271 3.40 3.30 9.94
N ALA A 272 2.06 3.41 9.96
CA ALA A 272 1.17 2.53 9.21
C ALA A 272 1.43 2.60 7.70
N PHE A 273 1.55 3.79 7.14
CA PHE A 273 1.85 4.00 5.72
C PHE A 273 3.20 3.40 5.33
N ARG A 274 4.20 3.52 6.20
CA ARG A 274 5.51 2.90 5.99
C ARG A 274 5.41 1.38 5.95
N ARG A 275 4.70 0.78 6.91
CA ARG A 275 4.47 -0.67 6.98
C ARG A 275 3.68 -1.19 5.78
N ALA A 276 2.84 -0.36 5.19
CA ALA A 276 2.03 -0.69 4.02
C ALA A 276 2.67 -0.31 2.67
N GLY A 277 3.88 0.28 2.67
CA GLY A 277 4.55 0.69 1.42
C GLY A 277 3.96 1.93 0.75
N ILE A 278 3.13 2.70 1.45
CA ILE A 278 2.46 3.89 0.94
C ILE A 278 3.40 5.11 0.97
N ILE A 279 3.35 5.95 -0.05
CA ILE A 279 4.08 7.22 -0.12
C ILE A 279 3.16 8.34 0.37
N SER A 280 3.51 9.03 1.46
CA SER A 280 2.79 10.22 1.89
C SER A 280 3.40 11.49 1.30
N VAL A 281 2.53 12.42 0.91
CA VAL A 281 2.85 13.75 0.40
C VAL A 281 2.05 14.82 1.16
N ASN A 282 2.44 16.09 1.04
CA ASN A 282 1.88 17.15 1.87
C ASN A 282 1.00 18.15 1.11
N ASP A 283 1.06 18.12 -0.21
CA ASP A 283 0.39 19.09 -1.08
C ASP A 283 -0.38 18.39 -2.22
N LEU A 284 -1.49 18.97 -2.67
CA LEU A 284 -2.35 18.40 -3.71
C LEU A 284 -1.67 18.36 -5.10
N LYS A 285 -0.83 19.35 -5.42
CA LYS A 285 -0.03 19.31 -6.66
C LYS A 285 1.07 18.26 -6.57
N GLU A 286 1.68 18.11 -5.39
CA GLU A 286 2.63 17.03 -5.13
C GLU A 286 1.99 15.66 -5.32
N LEU A 287 0.74 15.45 -4.88
CA LEU A 287 0.01 14.20 -5.07
C LEU A 287 -0.05 13.81 -6.56
N LEU A 288 -0.42 14.76 -7.41
CA LEU A 288 -0.50 14.56 -8.86
C LEU A 288 0.87 14.35 -9.50
N LEU A 289 1.87 15.16 -9.13
CA LEU A 289 3.22 15.03 -9.67
C LEU A 289 3.89 13.72 -9.26
N ALA A 290 3.69 13.26 -8.03
CA ALA A 290 4.14 11.96 -7.57
C ALA A 290 3.44 10.83 -8.34
N GLY A 291 2.12 10.90 -8.51
CA GLY A 291 1.37 9.95 -9.33
C GLY A 291 1.87 9.88 -10.77
N ARG A 292 2.09 11.04 -11.39
CA ARG A 292 2.64 11.15 -12.75
C ARG A 292 4.03 10.54 -12.86
N SER A 293 4.94 10.81 -11.91
CA SER A 293 6.32 10.31 -11.95
C SER A 293 6.40 8.80 -11.69
N LEU A 294 5.49 8.26 -10.87
CA LEU A 294 5.46 6.86 -10.47
C LEU A 294 4.51 5.99 -11.32
N SER A 295 3.60 6.58 -12.09
CA SER A 295 2.70 5.84 -13.00
C SER A 295 3.43 5.13 -14.14
N ARG A 296 4.75 5.31 -14.21
CA ARG A 296 5.63 4.60 -15.14
C ARG A 296 6.73 3.89 -14.37
N ARG A 297 7.14 2.76 -14.94
CA ARG A 297 8.18 1.89 -14.37
C ARG A 297 9.61 2.48 -14.48
N ASN A 298 9.74 3.81 -14.60
CA ASN A 298 11.03 4.51 -14.63
C ASN A 298 11.56 4.75 -13.20
N ILE A 299 11.75 3.64 -12.47
CA ILE A 299 12.23 3.66 -11.10
C ILE A 299 13.73 3.36 -11.13
N PRO A 300 14.58 4.20 -10.48
CA PRO A 300 16.02 3.96 -10.45
C PRO A 300 16.35 2.58 -9.86
N THR A 301 17.30 1.86 -10.47
CA THR A 301 17.75 0.56 -9.98
C THR A 301 18.75 0.68 -8.81
N GLY A 302 19.41 1.84 -8.67
CA GLY A 302 20.38 2.15 -7.64
C GLY A 302 20.37 3.62 -7.25
N ASP A 303 21.38 4.07 -6.49
CA ASP A 303 21.49 5.44 -5.99
C ASP A 303 22.49 6.31 -6.78
N ARG A 304 23.10 5.77 -7.86
CA ARG A 304 24.07 6.49 -8.68
C ARG A 304 23.36 7.51 -9.55
N LEU A 305 23.49 8.79 -9.16
CA LEU A 305 22.79 9.92 -9.79
C LEU A 305 23.74 10.78 -10.60
N GLY A 306 23.40 10.99 -11.88
CA GLY A 306 24.00 11.98 -12.76
C GLY A 306 23.09 13.17 -12.98
N ILE A 307 23.70 14.36 -13.12
CA ILE A 307 23.00 15.61 -13.43
C ILE A 307 23.66 16.23 -14.65
N ILE A 308 22.87 16.58 -15.66
CA ILE A 308 23.33 17.21 -16.90
C ILE A 308 22.55 18.51 -17.09
N THR A 309 23.24 19.61 -17.31
CA THR A 309 22.63 20.92 -17.53
C THR A 309 23.46 21.80 -18.43
N ASN A 310 22.87 22.83 -19.06
CA ASN A 310 23.57 23.89 -19.79
C ASN A 310 23.67 25.18 -18.96
N SER A 311 23.49 25.11 -17.64
CA SER A 311 23.50 26.31 -16.79
C SER A 311 24.18 26.02 -15.44
N GLY A 312 25.30 26.66 -15.16
CA GLY A 312 26.02 26.54 -13.90
C GLY A 312 25.18 26.93 -12.69
N GLY A 313 24.29 27.91 -12.79
CA GLY A 313 23.36 28.27 -11.71
C GLY A 313 22.36 27.14 -11.39
N LEU A 314 21.82 26.48 -12.41
CA LEU A 314 20.93 25.33 -12.23
C LEU A 314 21.68 24.11 -11.67
N ALA A 315 22.94 23.89 -12.03
CA ALA A 315 23.81 22.87 -11.49
C ALA A 315 23.95 23.01 -9.97
N ILE A 316 24.33 24.23 -9.53
CA ILE A 316 24.49 24.53 -8.09
C ILE A 316 23.17 24.38 -7.34
N PHE A 317 22.09 24.99 -7.82
CA PHE A 317 20.77 24.91 -7.19
C PHE A 317 20.28 23.46 -7.02
N THR A 318 20.52 22.64 -8.05
CA THR A 318 20.12 21.22 -8.03
C THR A 318 20.97 20.41 -7.05
N ALA A 319 22.29 20.59 -7.07
CA ALA A 319 23.20 19.92 -6.16
C ALA A 319 22.89 20.29 -4.70
N ASP A 320 22.67 21.56 -4.42
CA ASP A 320 22.33 22.09 -3.09
C ASP A 320 21.03 21.43 -2.56
N SER A 321 19.96 21.43 -3.39
CA SER A 321 18.69 20.78 -3.04
C SER A 321 18.81 19.28 -2.81
N LEU A 322 19.69 18.57 -3.52
CA LEU A 322 19.95 17.15 -3.32
C LEU A 322 20.74 16.90 -2.00
N LEU A 323 21.73 17.73 -1.71
CA LEU A 323 22.50 17.64 -0.47
C LEU A 323 21.63 17.87 0.77
N PHE A 324 20.66 18.81 0.73
CA PHE A 324 19.64 18.94 1.78
C PHE A 324 18.81 17.69 1.98
N ASN A 325 18.63 16.88 0.92
CA ASN A 325 17.97 15.57 0.98
C ASN A 325 18.94 14.40 1.25
N GLN A 326 20.21 14.71 1.65
CA GLN A 326 21.26 13.71 1.92
C GLN A 326 21.56 12.82 0.69
N ILE A 327 21.54 13.42 -0.50
CA ILE A 327 21.84 12.74 -1.76
C ILE A 327 23.01 13.45 -2.42
N GLU A 328 24.08 12.71 -2.66
CA GLU A 328 25.28 13.21 -3.33
C GLU A 328 25.26 12.81 -4.81
N PRO A 329 25.55 13.76 -5.74
CA PRO A 329 25.81 13.42 -7.12
C PRO A 329 26.98 12.43 -7.23
N THR A 330 26.84 11.40 -8.05
CA THR A 330 27.84 10.34 -8.16
C THR A 330 29.13 10.87 -8.82
N PRO A 331 30.33 10.68 -8.22
CA PRO A 331 31.61 11.03 -8.85
C PRO A 331 31.77 10.31 -10.20
N LEU A 332 32.30 11.02 -11.20
CA LEU A 332 32.53 10.46 -12.52
C LEU A 332 33.80 9.61 -12.58
N SER A 333 33.76 8.49 -13.30
CA SER A 333 34.95 7.70 -13.56
C SER A 333 35.95 8.41 -14.47
N LYS A 334 37.23 8.04 -14.38
CA LYS A 334 38.28 8.56 -15.28
C LYS A 334 37.97 8.30 -16.76
N LYS A 335 37.27 7.19 -17.05
CA LYS A 335 36.85 6.84 -18.41
C LYS A 335 35.81 7.83 -18.91
N LEU A 336 34.73 8.02 -18.16
CA LEU A 336 33.65 8.91 -18.52
C LEU A 336 34.15 10.36 -18.67
N ILE A 337 35.02 10.82 -17.78
CA ILE A 337 35.64 12.14 -17.90
C ILE A 337 36.40 12.29 -19.23
N ARG A 338 37.16 11.28 -19.67
CA ARG A 338 37.86 11.32 -20.97
C ARG A 338 36.90 11.34 -22.14
N ASP A 339 35.84 10.55 -22.09
CA ASP A 339 34.87 10.48 -23.16
C ASP A 339 34.08 11.79 -23.27
N LEU A 340 33.66 12.37 -22.17
CA LEU A 340 33.01 13.67 -22.12
C LEU A 340 33.92 14.82 -22.59
N ARG A 341 35.22 14.79 -22.28
CA ARG A 341 36.18 15.80 -22.75
C ARG A 341 36.36 15.83 -24.26
N ARG A 342 36.04 14.75 -24.98
CA ARG A 342 35.98 14.74 -26.45
C ARG A 342 34.81 15.54 -26.98
N VAL A 343 33.72 15.62 -26.22
CA VAL A 343 32.49 16.33 -26.62
C VAL A 343 32.50 17.79 -26.13
N ILE A 344 33.02 17.99 -24.89
CA ILE A 344 33.09 19.34 -24.26
C ILE A 344 34.54 19.64 -23.76
N PRO A 345 35.50 19.85 -24.69
CA PRO A 345 36.94 19.85 -24.37
C PRO A 345 37.37 20.97 -23.45
N HIS A 346 36.65 22.10 -23.45
CA HIS A 346 37.05 23.32 -22.70
C HIS A 346 36.32 23.46 -21.37
N LYS A 347 35.63 22.44 -20.89
CA LYS A 347 34.84 22.48 -19.64
C LYS A 347 35.47 21.66 -18.53
N LEU A 348 35.26 22.09 -17.30
CA LEU A 348 35.48 21.25 -16.13
C LEU A 348 34.42 20.12 -16.11
N VAL A 349 34.86 18.90 -16.30
CA VAL A 349 33.98 17.71 -16.33
C VAL A 349 33.89 17.12 -14.95
N GLN A 350 32.79 17.38 -14.28
CA GLN A 350 32.41 16.86 -12.97
C GLN A 350 30.88 16.68 -12.90
N ASN A 351 30.37 16.00 -11.91
CA ASN A 351 28.94 15.91 -11.68
C ASN A 351 28.52 16.94 -10.60
N PRO A 352 27.61 17.88 -10.89
CA PRO A 352 26.80 18.08 -12.12
C PRO A 352 27.63 18.40 -13.37
N ILE A 353 27.26 17.79 -14.51
CA ILE A 353 27.90 17.99 -15.81
C ILE A 353 27.31 19.25 -16.46
N ASP A 354 28.07 20.35 -16.46
CA ASP A 354 27.66 21.60 -17.11
C ASP A 354 28.22 21.65 -18.53
N VAL A 355 27.34 21.54 -19.53
CA VAL A 355 27.70 21.63 -20.94
C VAL A 355 27.94 23.10 -21.40
N GLY A 356 27.52 24.07 -20.58
CA GLY A 356 27.65 25.53 -20.82
C GLY A 356 26.51 26.14 -21.58
N GLY A 357 26.21 27.42 -21.27
CA GLY A 357 25.07 28.17 -21.79
C GLY A 357 25.08 28.45 -23.30
N THR A 358 26.23 28.33 -23.95
CA THR A 358 26.40 28.51 -25.40
C THR A 358 26.38 27.21 -26.20
N SER A 359 26.25 26.05 -25.54
CA SER A 359 26.23 24.74 -26.21
C SER A 359 25.00 24.60 -27.08
N ASN A 360 25.20 24.03 -28.28
CA ASN A 360 24.11 23.74 -29.20
C ASN A 360 23.37 22.44 -28.81
N THR A 361 22.27 22.17 -29.48
CA THR A 361 21.41 21.01 -29.22
C THR A 361 22.15 19.69 -29.45
N GLU A 362 23.02 19.61 -30.47
CA GLU A 362 23.78 18.42 -30.84
C GLU A 362 24.81 18.04 -29.76
N THR A 363 25.58 19.03 -29.29
CA THR A 363 26.57 18.82 -28.21
C THR A 363 25.88 18.34 -26.93
N PHE A 364 24.74 18.94 -26.57
CA PHE A 364 24.01 18.52 -25.41
C PHE A 364 23.46 17.07 -25.56
N ALA A 365 22.92 16.72 -26.74
CA ALA A 365 22.47 15.36 -27.04
C ALA A 365 23.61 14.36 -26.94
N GLU A 366 24.82 14.70 -27.44
CA GLU A 366 25.96 13.78 -27.39
C GLU A 366 26.45 13.54 -25.95
N VAL A 367 26.45 14.58 -25.11
CA VAL A 367 26.74 14.42 -23.67
C VAL A 367 25.73 13.46 -23.00
N ILE A 368 24.43 13.59 -23.29
CA ILE A 368 23.39 12.69 -22.76
C ILE A 368 23.64 11.25 -23.21
N LYS A 369 23.89 11.03 -24.51
CA LYS A 369 24.18 9.71 -25.07
C LYS A 369 25.43 9.08 -24.45
N THR A 370 26.51 9.86 -24.30
CA THR A 370 27.75 9.40 -23.66
C THR A 370 27.50 8.96 -22.21
N CYS A 371 26.71 9.73 -21.45
CA CYS A 371 26.33 9.36 -20.08
C CYS A 371 25.47 8.09 -20.02
N LEU A 372 24.49 7.95 -20.92
CA LEU A 372 23.63 6.76 -20.98
C LEU A 372 24.44 5.51 -21.38
N ALA A 373 25.34 5.64 -22.37
CA ALA A 373 26.20 4.54 -22.84
C ALA A 373 27.21 4.08 -21.77
N SER A 374 27.62 4.95 -20.86
CA SER A 374 28.57 4.63 -19.79
C SER A 374 28.04 3.60 -18.78
N ARG A 375 26.73 3.53 -18.58
CA ARG A 375 26.04 2.72 -17.54
C ARG A 375 26.53 3.01 -16.11
N GLU A 376 27.11 4.19 -15.89
CA GLU A 376 27.58 4.61 -14.56
C GLU A 376 26.45 5.12 -13.66
N PHE A 377 25.31 5.46 -14.24
CA PHE A 377 24.18 6.04 -13.53
C PHE A 377 22.96 5.12 -13.51
N ASP A 378 22.29 5.09 -12.37
CA ASP A 378 20.98 4.45 -12.19
C ASP A 378 19.85 5.45 -12.45
N ALA A 379 20.16 6.76 -12.31
CA ALA A 379 19.27 7.87 -12.65
C ALA A 379 20.02 9.05 -13.25
N LEU A 380 19.37 9.76 -14.19
CA LEU A 380 19.82 11.03 -14.76
C LEU A 380 18.76 12.11 -14.58
N ILE A 381 19.18 13.28 -14.11
CA ILE A 381 18.39 14.52 -14.13
C ILE A 381 18.94 15.41 -15.22
N ILE A 382 18.15 15.68 -16.26
CA ILE A 382 18.52 16.50 -17.39
C ILE A 382 17.78 17.82 -17.29
N LEU A 383 18.51 18.92 -17.14
CA LEU A 383 17.96 20.27 -16.97
C LEU A 383 18.36 21.10 -18.18
N ALA A 384 17.46 21.19 -19.15
CA ALA A 384 17.67 21.98 -20.38
C ALA A 384 17.06 23.37 -20.22
N ALA A 385 17.89 24.40 -20.04
CA ALA A 385 17.44 25.78 -20.09
C ALA A 385 17.36 26.24 -21.54
N ALA A 386 16.15 26.56 -22.01
CA ALA A 386 15.92 27.00 -23.39
C ALA A 386 16.56 28.36 -23.65
N HIS A 387 17.35 28.44 -24.71
CA HIS A 387 17.87 29.70 -25.26
C HIS A 387 18.10 29.56 -26.79
N GLN A 388 18.71 30.55 -27.42
CA GLN A 388 18.77 30.65 -28.89
C GLN A 388 19.43 29.46 -29.60
N THR A 389 20.43 28.83 -28.97
CA THR A 389 21.18 27.70 -29.56
C THR A 389 20.69 26.33 -29.10
N LEU A 390 19.78 26.26 -28.11
CA LEU A 390 19.22 25.02 -27.58
C LEU A 390 17.73 24.93 -27.89
N GLU A 391 17.38 23.95 -28.72
CA GLU A 391 16.00 23.57 -29.05
C GLU A 391 15.58 22.31 -28.28
N PRO A 392 14.88 22.42 -27.12
CA PRO A 392 14.58 21.28 -26.27
C PRO A 392 13.77 20.18 -26.96
N HIS A 393 12.85 20.50 -27.86
CA HIS A 393 12.08 19.50 -28.61
C HIS A 393 12.97 18.71 -29.59
N ARG A 394 13.97 19.36 -30.21
CA ARG A 394 14.95 18.68 -31.05
C ARG A 394 15.90 17.84 -30.23
N LEU A 395 16.30 18.32 -29.05
CA LEU A 395 17.12 17.55 -28.10
C LEU A 395 16.46 16.21 -27.74
N ILE A 396 15.18 16.22 -27.36
CA ILE A 396 14.48 14.99 -27.05
C ILE A 396 14.42 14.04 -28.26
N LYS A 397 14.13 14.55 -29.46
CA LYS A 397 14.12 13.72 -30.68
C LYS A 397 15.48 13.06 -30.93
N LEU A 398 16.58 13.75 -30.67
CA LEU A 398 17.92 13.23 -30.85
C LEU A 398 18.30 12.12 -29.85
N VAL A 399 17.73 12.14 -28.63
CA VAL A 399 18.07 11.19 -27.57
C VAL A 399 16.96 10.18 -27.28
N GLN A 400 15.80 10.30 -27.93
CA GLN A 400 14.61 9.48 -27.61
C GLN A 400 14.89 7.98 -27.68
N LYS A 401 15.54 7.50 -28.75
CA LYS A 401 15.87 6.05 -28.90
C LYS A 401 16.78 5.57 -27.78
N ASP A 402 17.76 6.38 -27.38
CA ASP A 402 18.69 6.05 -26.32
C ASP A 402 17.97 6.02 -24.95
N LEU A 403 17.01 6.92 -24.73
CA LEU A 403 16.15 6.93 -23.53
C LEU A 403 15.23 5.71 -23.47
N GLU A 404 14.63 5.31 -24.60
CA GLU A 404 13.72 4.14 -24.67
C GLU A 404 14.44 2.80 -24.48
N SER A 405 15.69 2.69 -24.92
CA SER A 405 16.50 1.45 -24.87
C SER A 405 17.34 1.30 -23.59
N ASN A 406 17.42 2.32 -22.73
CA ASN A 406 18.29 2.32 -21.56
C ASN A 406 17.52 1.98 -20.29
N PHE A 407 18.20 1.31 -19.34
CA PHE A 407 17.65 0.99 -18.00
C PHE A 407 17.79 2.14 -16.99
N CYS A 408 18.42 3.23 -17.35
CA CYS A 408 18.60 4.40 -16.52
C CYS A 408 17.28 5.19 -16.39
N ALA A 409 16.87 5.49 -15.17
CA ALA A 409 15.70 6.33 -14.92
C ALA A 409 16.01 7.79 -15.29
N VAL A 410 15.26 8.40 -16.20
CA VAL A 410 15.53 9.76 -16.66
C VAL A 410 14.41 10.71 -16.28
N THR A 411 14.80 11.78 -15.59
CA THR A 411 13.94 12.92 -15.28
C THR A 411 14.38 14.10 -16.14
N TYR A 412 13.54 14.53 -17.06
CA TYR A 412 13.85 15.61 -17.98
C TYR A 412 13.12 16.90 -17.59
N SER A 413 13.83 18.01 -17.46
CA SER A 413 13.26 19.32 -17.18
C SER A 413 13.58 20.33 -18.26
N TRP A 414 12.56 21.02 -18.67
CA TRP A 414 12.62 22.06 -19.69
C TRP A 414 12.36 23.43 -19.06
N ILE A 415 13.43 24.14 -18.76
CA ILE A 415 13.40 25.43 -18.08
C ILE A 415 13.18 26.54 -19.09
N ASN A 416 12.41 27.57 -18.73
CA ASN A 416 12.01 28.70 -19.59
C ASN A 416 11.20 28.28 -20.84
N ALA A 417 10.43 27.18 -20.72
CA ALA A 417 9.56 26.72 -21.79
C ALA A 417 8.45 27.73 -22.11
N ARG A 418 8.29 28.06 -23.38
CA ARG A 418 7.18 28.89 -23.87
C ARG A 418 5.89 28.09 -23.95
N ALA A 419 4.72 28.73 -24.04
CA ALA A 419 3.43 28.06 -24.11
C ALA A 419 3.35 27.04 -25.28
N LYS A 420 3.93 27.35 -26.46
CA LYS A 420 4.02 26.42 -27.60
C LYS A 420 4.84 25.18 -27.26
N ASP A 421 5.86 25.32 -26.46
CA ASP A 421 6.77 24.25 -26.11
C ASP A 421 6.11 23.27 -25.14
N ARG A 422 5.25 23.74 -24.25
CA ARG A 422 4.44 22.89 -23.34
C ARG A 422 3.51 21.96 -24.10
N ARG A 423 2.94 22.42 -25.24
CA ARG A 423 2.11 21.57 -26.10
C ARG A 423 2.87 20.39 -26.71
N ILE A 424 4.18 20.57 -26.97
CA ILE A 424 5.04 19.48 -27.50
C ILE A 424 5.35 18.41 -26.44
N ALA A 425 5.32 18.76 -25.17
CA ALA A 425 5.54 17.80 -24.09
C ALA A 425 4.43 16.75 -23.98
N ILE A 426 3.20 17.04 -24.42
CA ILE A 426 2.04 16.14 -24.36
C ILE A 426 2.27 14.83 -25.16
N PRO A 427 2.63 14.88 -26.45
CA PRO A 427 2.95 13.67 -27.21
C PRO A 427 4.13 12.87 -26.64
N LEU A 428 5.11 13.56 -26.04
CA LEU A 428 6.26 12.92 -25.38
C LEU A 428 5.83 12.16 -24.13
N ALA A 429 4.94 12.73 -23.35
CA ALA A 429 4.36 12.05 -22.18
C ALA A 429 3.63 10.76 -22.56
N ARG A 430 2.90 10.74 -23.68
CA ARG A 430 2.28 9.51 -24.24
C ARG A 430 3.30 8.44 -24.62
N LYS A 431 4.51 8.84 -25.03
CA LYS A 431 5.62 7.94 -25.37
C LYS A 431 6.53 7.60 -24.19
N GLY A 432 6.28 8.17 -23.03
CA GLY A 432 7.04 7.83 -21.85
C GLY A 432 8.07 8.82 -21.38
N VAL A 433 8.23 9.90 -22.06
CA VAL A 433 9.17 10.93 -21.65
C VAL A 433 8.40 12.06 -20.95
N TYR A 434 8.46 12.10 -19.63
CA TYR A 434 7.86 13.20 -18.86
C TYR A 434 8.78 14.39 -18.82
N VAL A 435 8.24 15.52 -19.28
CA VAL A 435 8.92 16.82 -19.23
C VAL A 435 8.37 17.64 -18.07
N TYR A 436 9.24 18.08 -17.21
CA TYR A 436 8.93 19.01 -16.13
C TYR A 436 9.36 20.43 -16.53
N PHE A 437 8.68 21.44 -16.01
CA PHE A 437 8.92 22.83 -16.41
C PHE A 437 9.56 23.68 -15.30
N SER A 438 10.06 23.02 -14.26
CA SER A 438 10.82 23.66 -13.19
C SER A 438 11.77 22.65 -12.55
N VAL A 439 12.87 23.14 -11.99
CA VAL A 439 13.84 22.30 -11.28
C VAL A 439 13.20 21.61 -10.06
N PRO A 440 12.43 22.29 -9.20
CA PRO A 440 11.77 21.64 -8.08
C PRO A 440 10.85 20.48 -8.49
N ALA A 441 10.07 20.63 -9.58
CA ALA A 441 9.21 19.56 -10.06
C ALA A 441 10.00 18.33 -10.56
N ALA A 442 11.11 18.55 -11.26
CA ALA A 442 11.99 17.47 -11.71
C ALA A 442 12.69 16.77 -10.54
N LEU A 443 13.20 17.53 -9.57
CA LEU A 443 13.81 16.99 -8.36
C LEU A 443 12.82 16.16 -7.56
N ASN A 444 11.62 16.67 -7.31
CA ASN A 444 10.58 15.95 -6.60
C ASN A 444 10.20 14.65 -7.31
N ALA A 445 10.10 14.66 -8.65
CA ALA A 445 9.84 13.44 -9.42
C ALA A 445 10.92 12.36 -9.18
N TYR A 446 12.20 12.74 -9.20
CA TYR A 446 13.29 11.83 -8.86
C TYR A 446 13.22 11.37 -7.39
N LEU A 447 12.99 12.29 -6.45
CA LEU A 447 12.87 11.96 -5.02
C LEU A 447 11.73 10.98 -4.73
N TYR A 448 10.58 11.13 -5.40
CA TYR A 448 9.47 10.17 -5.25
C TYR A 448 9.84 8.80 -5.80
N SER A 449 10.45 8.74 -6.98
CA SER A 449 10.89 7.47 -7.59
C SER A 449 11.93 6.76 -6.72
N ARG A 450 12.89 7.50 -6.16
CA ARG A 450 13.87 6.99 -5.21
C ARG A 450 13.21 6.50 -3.90
N ARG A 451 12.29 7.30 -3.33
CA ARG A 451 11.53 6.90 -2.11
C ARG A 451 10.71 5.64 -2.34
N TYR A 452 10.07 5.51 -3.50
CA TYR A 452 9.30 4.32 -3.85
C TYR A 452 10.21 3.08 -3.96
N ARG A 453 11.35 3.18 -4.64
CA ARG A 453 12.33 2.10 -4.67
C ARG A 453 12.80 1.68 -3.28
N HIS A 454 13.18 2.64 -2.43
CA HIS A 454 13.58 2.32 -1.06
C HIS A 454 12.48 1.63 -0.28
N LYS A 455 11.21 2.01 -0.49
CA LYS A 455 10.07 1.32 0.13
C LYS A 455 9.88 -0.09 -0.41
N LEU A 456 10.00 -0.29 -1.72
CA LEU A 456 9.98 -1.63 -2.31
C LEU A 456 11.10 -2.49 -1.73
N ASN A 457 12.32 -1.99 -1.67
CA ASN A 457 13.45 -2.70 -1.07
C ASN A 457 13.19 -3.03 0.41
N GLN A 458 12.57 -2.13 1.17
CA GLN A 458 12.18 -2.41 2.57
C GLN A 458 11.08 -3.47 2.69
N LEU A 459 10.12 -3.50 1.76
CA LEU A 459 9.07 -4.51 1.73
C LEU A 459 9.56 -5.90 1.26
N THR A 460 10.71 -5.96 0.58
CA THR A 460 11.32 -7.19 0.08
C THR A 460 12.61 -7.55 0.81
N ALA A 461 13.07 -6.73 1.76
CA ALA A 461 14.31 -6.96 2.48
C ALA A 461 14.29 -8.29 3.25
N LEU A 462 15.35 -9.05 3.09
CA LEU A 462 15.60 -10.24 3.90
C LEU A 462 15.84 -9.83 5.35
N THR A 463 15.26 -10.58 6.27
CA THR A 463 15.48 -10.36 7.69
C THR A 463 16.90 -10.77 8.06
N PRO A 464 17.74 -9.88 8.59
CA PRO A 464 19.07 -10.27 9.00
C PRO A 464 18.98 -11.33 10.10
N ARG A 465 19.84 -12.37 10.02
CA ARG A 465 20.00 -13.32 11.11
C ARG A 465 20.79 -12.65 12.23
N PHE A 466 20.20 -12.48 13.39
CA PHE A 466 20.96 -12.06 14.57
C PHE A 466 21.87 -13.19 15.03
N GLN A 467 23.07 -12.82 15.50
CA GLN A 467 24.03 -13.78 16.08
C GLN A 467 23.52 -14.34 17.43
N GLN A 468 22.75 -13.54 18.17
CA GLN A 468 22.13 -13.97 19.43
C GLN A 468 20.73 -14.53 19.21
N ASP A 469 20.42 -15.60 19.93
CA ASP A 469 19.10 -16.21 19.91
C ASP A 469 18.09 -15.30 20.64
N TYR A 470 17.29 -14.57 19.86
CA TYR A 470 16.21 -13.72 20.38
C TYR A 470 14.91 -14.49 20.55
N LYS A 471 14.93 -15.83 20.39
CA LYS A 471 13.73 -16.68 20.54
C LYS A 471 13.16 -16.48 21.93
N ILE A 472 11.91 -16.03 21.92
CA ILE A 472 11.12 -15.86 23.13
C ILE A 472 10.50 -17.20 23.47
N ARG A 473 10.69 -17.64 24.72
CA ARG A 473 9.99 -18.84 25.23
C ARG A 473 8.49 -18.53 25.23
N HIS A 474 7.69 -19.46 24.78
CA HIS A 474 6.24 -19.32 24.85
C HIS A 474 5.82 -19.10 26.31
N PHE A 475 5.29 -17.90 26.57
CA PHE A 475 4.73 -17.52 27.85
C PHE A 475 3.25 -17.17 27.67
N ASN A 476 2.36 -17.77 28.45
CA ASN A 476 0.93 -17.47 28.38
C ASN A 476 0.64 -16.19 29.17
N ALA A 477 0.90 -15.06 28.54
CA ALA A 477 0.71 -13.76 29.14
C ALA A 477 -0.77 -13.48 29.52
N GLY A 478 -1.72 -14.00 28.75
CA GLY A 478 -3.15 -13.84 29.03
C GLY A 478 -3.56 -14.52 30.34
N GLU A 479 -3.15 -15.78 30.55
CA GLU A 479 -3.40 -16.51 31.79
C GLU A 479 -2.71 -15.84 32.99
N PHE A 480 -1.46 -15.40 32.80
CA PHE A 480 -0.68 -14.70 33.83
C PHE A 480 -1.33 -13.38 34.24
N LEU A 481 -1.85 -12.59 33.31
CA LEU A 481 -2.45 -11.29 33.57
C LEU A 481 -3.89 -11.38 34.10
N ALA A 482 -4.60 -12.47 33.86
CA ALA A 482 -6.02 -12.62 34.19
C ALA A 482 -6.41 -12.16 35.62
N PRO A 483 -5.64 -12.44 36.70
CA PRO A 483 -5.96 -12.00 38.06
C PRO A 483 -5.90 -10.47 38.27
N TYR A 484 -5.19 -9.76 37.41
CA TYR A 484 -4.91 -8.33 37.55
C TYR A 484 -5.80 -7.45 36.65
N LEU A 485 -6.63 -8.07 35.77
CA LEU A 485 -7.41 -7.34 34.78
C LEU A 485 -8.64 -6.68 35.36
N LYS A 486 -8.80 -5.40 35.08
CA LYS A 486 -10.00 -4.59 35.40
C LYS A 486 -10.68 -4.11 34.10
N LYS A 487 -11.95 -3.60 34.23
CA LYS A 487 -12.65 -2.97 33.10
C LYS A 487 -11.97 -1.67 32.66
N GLU A 488 -11.54 -0.87 33.62
CA GLU A 488 -10.79 0.37 33.38
C GLU A 488 -9.29 0.11 33.42
N PRO A 489 -8.48 0.91 32.68
CA PRO A 489 -7.03 0.80 32.72
C PRO A 489 -6.50 0.93 34.15
N SER A 490 -5.66 0.00 34.56
CA SER A 490 -5.05 0.00 35.89
C SER A 490 -3.57 -0.36 35.82
N ARG A 491 -2.77 0.26 36.70
CA ARG A 491 -1.35 -0.07 36.80
C ARG A 491 -1.17 -1.49 37.31
N LEU A 492 -0.35 -2.27 36.62
CA LEU A 492 0.07 -3.59 37.08
C LEU A 492 1.04 -3.42 38.27
N PRO A 493 0.89 -4.15 39.38
CA PRO A 493 1.79 -4.07 40.52
C PRO A 493 3.24 -4.40 40.13
N ASP A 494 4.22 -3.92 40.87
CA ASP A 494 5.65 -4.01 40.52
C ASP A 494 6.15 -5.46 40.43
N THR A 495 5.70 -6.35 41.34
CA THR A 495 6.14 -7.76 41.31
C THR A 495 5.66 -8.50 40.06
N PRO A 496 4.37 -8.49 39.67
CA PRO A 496 3.94 -9.09 38.41
C PRO A 496 4.51 -8.35 37.19
N THR A 497 4.70 -7.04 37.24
CA THR A 497 5.40 -6.28 36.17
C THR A 497 6.79 -6.85 35.92
N ARG A 498 7.59 -7.05 36.96
CA ARG A 498 8.95 -7.61 36.84
C ARG A 498 8.92 -9.04 36.31
N LYS A 499 8.01 -9.89 36.80
CA LYS A 499 7.86 -11.27 36.33
C LYS A 499 7.49 -11.34 34.83
N LEU A 500 6.55 -10.50 34.39
CA LEU A 500 6.16 -10.41 32.99
C LEU A 500 7.36 -10.02 32.10
N LEU A 501 8.07 -8.97 32.45
CA LEU A 501 9.23 -8.52 31.68
C LEU A 501 10.33 -9.59 31.62
N GLN A 502 10.62 -10.25 32.73
CA GLN A 502 11.61 -11.36 32.81
C GLN A 502 11.21 -12.56 31.95
N ALA A 503 9.91 -12.91 31.87
CA ALA A 503 9.43 -14.00 31.03
C ALA A 503 9.73 -13.75 29.55
N TYR A 504 9.79 -12.50 29.13
CA TYR A 504 10.20 -12.09 27.78
C TYR A 504 11.70 -11.71 27.68
N GLY A 505 12.47 -11.98 28.72
CA GLY A 505 13.92 -11.74 28.74
C GLY A 505 14.32 -10.27 28.96
N LEU A 506 13.37 -9.41 29.34
CA LEU A 506 13.64 -8.04 29.77
C LEU A 506 13.92 -8.07 31.28
N ASN A 507 15.15 -7.82 31.70
CA ASN A 507 15.58 -7.92 33.11
C ASN A 507 15.76 -6.51 33.70
N PRO A 508 14.75 -5.98 34.45
CA PRO A 508 14.90 -4.70 35.10
C PRO A 508 15.97 -4.73 36.20
N THR A 509 16.89 -3.78 36.19
CA THR A 509 17.91 -3.59 37.22
C THR A 509 17.32 -2.88 38.42
N THR A 510 17.75 -3.31 39.63
CA THR A 510 17.39 -2.70 40.91
C THR A 510 18.44 -1.75 41.46
N ALA A 511 19.63 -1.69 40.80
CA ALA A 511 20.75 -0.90 41.28
C ALA A 511 20.64 0.55 40.80
N GLU A 512 20.83 1.50 41.71
CA GLU A 512 21.15 2.88 41.36
C GLU A 512 22.49 2.87 40.59
N SER A 513 22.42 2.95 39.27
CA SER A 513 23.63 3.07 38.46
C SER A 513 24.22 4.44 38.66
N GLN A 514 25.49 4.47 39.17
CA GLN A 514 26.29 5.69 39.30
C GLN A 514 26.24 6.50 38.00
N LEU A 515 25.82 7.74 38.07
CA LEU A 515 25.76 8.70 36.97
C LEU A 515 27.11 8.91 36.33
N LEU A 516 27.35 8.42 35.15
CA LEU A 516 28.47 8.79 34.29
C LEU A 516 28.06 9.92 33.34
N GLU A 517 28.89 10.96 33.29
CA GLU A 517 28.73 12.19 32.53
C GLU A 517 28.67 11.98 31.02
N LYS A 518 27.88 11.51 30.30
CA LYS A 518 27.74 11.39 28.83
C LYS A 518 27.04 10.09 28.37
N ARG A 519 26.12 9.57 29.15
CA ARG A 519 25.36 8.38 28.78
C ARG A 519 24.15 8.71 27.94
N LEU A 520 23.79 7.79 27.05
CA LEU A 520 22.56 7.83 26.31
C LEU A 520 21.41 7.37 27.22
N LEU A 521 20.43 8.26 27.41
CA LEU A 521 19.19 7.98 28.14
C LEU A 521 18.05 7.88 27.13
N LEU A 522 17.33 6.76 27.16
CA LEU A 522 16.24 6.49 26.20
C LEU A 522 14.96 6.16 26.93
N LYS A 523 13.87 6.61 26.35
CA LYS A 523 12.51 6.21 26.69
C LYS A 523 11.97 5.29 25.59
N ILE A 524 11.57 4.08 25.98
CA ILE A 524 10.92 3.12 25.07
C ILE A 524 9.61 2.66 25.67
N GLY A 525 8.70 2.20 24.83
CA GLY A 525 7.47 1.64 25.36
C GLY A 525 6.46 1.32 24.26
N THR A 526 5.24 1.07 24.74
CA THR A 526 4.08 0.83 23.90
C THR A 526 2.93 1.69 24.36
N ALA A 527 2.07 2.06 23.42
CA ALA A 527 0.79 2.68 23.73
C ALA A 527 -0.25 2.22 22.71
N THR A 528 -1.52 2.48 22.97
CA THR A 528 -2.61 2.03 22.12
C THR A 528 -3.28 3.22 21.43
N ASP A 529 -3.26 3.23 20.09
CA ASP A 529 -4.03 4.16 19.28
C ASP A 529 -5.46 3.63 19.09
N SER A 530 -6.44 4.52 19.02
CA SER A 530 -7.85 4.15 18.91
C SER A 530 -8.24 3.51 17.57
N GLU A 531 -7.46 3.74 16.52
CA GLU A 531 -7.70 3.23 15.16
C GLU A 531 -6.75 2.08 14.82
N PHE A 532 -5.44 2.24 15.10
CA PHE A 532 -4.39 1.29 14.73
C PHE A 532 -4.03 0.27 15.81
N GLY A 533 -4.67 0.36 16.98
CA GLY A 533 -4.32 -0.53 18.10
C GLY A 533 -2.92 -0.23 18.66
N PRO A 534 -2.20 -1.24 19.19
CA PRO A 534 -0.93 -1.02 19.86
C PRO A 534 0.19 -0.60 18.89
N TYR A 535 1.07 0.28 19.38
CA TYR A 535 2.28 0.70 18.70
C TYR A 535 3.46 0.76 19.68
N ILE A 536 4.68 0.68 19.13
CA ILE A 536 5.93 0.75 19.87
C ILE A 536 6.55 2.12 19.60
N TYR A 537 7.13 2.74 20.63
CA TYR A 537 7.84 3.99 20.48
C TYR A 537 9.25 3.93 21.07
N LEU A 538 10.15 4.74 20.50
CA LEU A 538 11.53 4.93 20.91
C LEU A 538 11.86 6.42 20.83
N GLY A 539 12.39 7.00 21.90
CA GLY A 539 12.81 8.40 21.97
C GLY A 539 13.92 8.63 22.96
N LEU A 540 14.35 9.88 23.04
CA LEU A 540 15.27 10.35 24.07
C LEU A 540 14.54 10.47 25.43
N ASP A 541 15.29 10.42 26.54
CA ASP A 541 14.81 10.68 27.88
C ASP A 541 15.58 11.84 28.53
N GLY A 542 15.07 12.38 29.64
CA GLY A 542 15.65 13.51 30.37
C GLY A 542 15.63 14.82 29.56
N ILE A 543 16.59 15.71 29.84
CA ILE A 543 16.69 17.05 29.22
C ILE A 543 16.74 16.96 27.68
N ALA A 544 17.34 15.91 27.12
CA ALA A 544 17.42 15.71 25.69
C ALA A 544 16.04 15.51 25.04
N ALA A 545 15.09 14.93 25.75
CA ALA A 545 13.69 14.79 25.30
C ALA A 545 12.92 16.11 25.28
N GLU A 546 13.30 17.09 26.11
CA GLU A 546 12.69 18.43 26.11
C GLU A 546 13.16 19.24 24.88
N ILE A 547 14.40 19.03 24.43
CA ILE A 547 14.99 19.71 23.28
C ILE A 547 14.50 19.06 21.97
N GLU A 548 14.47 17.72 21.93
CA GLU A 548 14.08 16.92 20.75
C GLU A 548 13.00 15.90 21.13
N PRO A 549 11.73 16.30 21.22
CA PRO A 549 10.64 15.46 21.69
C PRO A 549 10.17 14.41 20.65
N SER A 550 10.94 14.20 19.57
CA SER A 550 10.53 13.32 18.50
C SER A 550 10.60 11.83 18.92
N LEU A 551 9.50 11.12 18.67
CA LEU A 551 9.41 9.68 18.87
C LEU A 551 9.48 8.94 17.53
N SER A 552 10.33 7.93 17.44
CA SER A 552 10.25 6.94 16.37
C SER A 552 9.16 5.92 16.73
N ILE A 553 8.17 5.75 15.85
CA ILE A 553 7.01 4.88 16.08
C ILE A 553 6.97 3.77 15.05
N MET A 554 6.61 2.54 15.50
CA MET A 554 6.41 1.38 14.65
C MET A 554 5.22 0.52 15.12
N LEU A 555 4.40 0.07 14.15
CA LEU A 555 3.32 -0.90 14.44
C LEU A 555 3.89 -2.32 14.57
N PRO A 556 3.43 -3.13 15.55
CA PRO A 556 3.77 -4.53 15.65
C PRO A 556 3.15 -5.36 14.49
N PRO A 557 3.62 -6.59 14.25
CA PRO A 557 4.78 -7.21 14.87
C PRO A 557 6.10 -6.65 14.32
N LEU A 558 7.18 -6.73 15.10
CA LEU A 558 8.52 -6.41 14.64
C LEU A 558 9.30 -7.66 14.27
N ASN A 559 10.17 -7.52 13.28
CA ASN A 559 11.27 -8.41 12.99
C ASN A 559 12.60 -7.64 13.12
N PRO A 560 13.77 -8.32 13.09
CA PRO A 560 15.06 -7.65 13.22
C PRO A 560 15.28 -6.50 12.25
N PHE A 561 14.86 -6.65 11.01
CA PHE A 561 14.95 -5.58 10.01
C PHE A 561 14.13 -4.35 10.40
N LEU A 562 12.90 -4.53 10.84
CA LEU A 562 12.01 -3.43 11.24
C LEU A 562 12.50 -2.73 12.51
N ALA A 563 13.09 -3.46 13.46
CA ALA A 563 13.73 -2.88 14.63
C ALA A 563 14.90 -1.97 14.22
N GLN A 564 15.73 -2.41 13.28
CA GLN A 564 16.83 -1.59 12.73
C GLN A 564 16.31 -0.36 11.98
N VAL A 565 15.24 -0.50 11.19
CA VAL A 565 14.58 0.64 10.52
C VAL A 565 14.06 1.66 11.53
N MET A 566 13.46 1.20 12.64
CA MET A 566 12.95 2.06 13.71
C MET A 566 14.10 2.84 14.37
N ILE A 567 15.20 2.18 14.68
CA ILE A 567 16.40 2.79 15.26
C ILE A 567 17.03 3.80 14.30
N SER A 568 17.23 3.42 13.04
CA SER A 568 17.88 4.28 12.04
C SER A 568 17.13 5.58 11.75
N ARG A 569 15.85 5.63 12.06
CA ARG A 569 14.98 6.81 11.87
C ARG A 569 14.79 7.63 13.15
N SER A 570 15.28 7.16 14.26
CA SER A 570 15.17 7.88 15.52
C SER A 570 16.21 8.99 15.62
N ALA A 571 15.97 9.98 16.46
CA ALA A 571 16.92 11.07 16.76
C ALA A 571 18.27 10.55 17.24
N ILE A 572 18.31 9.33 17.80
CA ILE A 572 19.53 8.70 18.34
C ILE A 572 20.37 7.97 17.30
N ALA A 573 19.92 7.84 16.05
CA ALA A 573 20.61 7.05 15.01
C ALA A 573 22.08 7.46 14.84
N GLY A 574 22.37 8.76 14.76
CA GLY A 574 23.71 9.30 14.64
C GLY A 574 24.59 9.00 15.86
N ALA A 575 24.01 9.04 17.06
CA ALA A 575 24.71 8.74 18.30
C ALA A 575 25.05 7.25 18.40
N LEU A 576 24.13 6.36 18.06
CA LEU A 576 24.36 4.91 18.05
C LEU A 576 25.39 4.49 17.01
N LYS A 577 25.38 5.10 15.81
CA LYS A 577 26.38 4.82 14.77
C LYS A 577 27.82 5.11 15.25
N LYS A 578 28.01 6.17 16.04
CA LYS A 578 29.30 6.53 16.62
C LYS A 578 29.75 5.60 17.75
N ARG A 579 28.80 4.95 18.45
CA ARG A 579 29.08 4.06 19.60
C ARG A 579 29.33 2.60 19.22
N GLY A 580 28.98 2.22 17.98
CA GLY A 580 29.30 0.88 17.49
C GLY A 580 28.06 -0.04 17.35
N PRO A 581 28.25 -1.20 16.70
CA PRO A 581 27.17 -2.11 16.34
C PRO A 581 26.54 -2.86 17.52
N LYS A 582 27.31 -3.16 18.59
CA LYS A 582 26.81 -3.92 19.76
C LYS A 582 25.65 -3.23 20.47
N LEU A 583 25.78 -1.92 20.72
CA LEU A 583 24.73 -1.15 21.39
C LEU A 583 23.47 -1.07 20.52
N ASN A 584 23.63 -0.97 19.20
CA ASN A 584 22.52 -0.97 18.25
C ASN A 584 21.78 -2.33 18.24
N GLU A 585 22.52 -3.44 18.28
CA GLU A 585 21.93 -4.79 18.35
C GLU A 585 21.21 -5.03 19.68
N ALA A 586 21.79 -4.61 20.80
CA ALA A 586 21.16 -4.69 22.11
C ALA A 586 19.82 -3.96 22.15
N LEU A 587 19.75 -2.73 21.61
CA LEU A 587 18.50 -1.97 21.51
C LEU A 587 17.49 -2.67 20.61
N ALA A 588 17.91 -3.22 19.47
CA ALA A 588 17.02 -3.97 18.58
C ALA A 588 16.39 -5.20 19.27
N ILE A 589 17.18 -5.95 20.06
CA ILE A 589 16.70 -7.10 20.83
C ILE A 589 15.65 -6.67 21.87
N ILE A 590 15.87 -5.56 22.56
CA ILE A 590 14.91 -5.01 23.53
C ILE A 590 13.59 -4.64 22.83
N LEU A 591 13.65 -3.97 21.69
CA LEU A 591 12.47 -3.61 20.89
C LEU A 591 11.71 -4.85 20.40
N LEU A 592 12.40 -5.91 19.98
CA LEU A 592 11.78 -7.18 19.58
C LEU A 592 11.03 -7.87 20.73
N ARG A 593 11.64 -7.91 21.91
CA ARG A 593 11.03 -8.47 23.11
C ARG A 593 9.80 -7.68 23.55
N LEU A 594 9.88 -6.34 23.49
CA LEU A 594 8.74 -5.48 23.75
C LEU A 594 7.60 -5.70 22.74
N ALA A 595 7.94 -5.85 21.45
CA ALA A 595 6.97 -6.18 20.41
C ALA A 595 6.27 -7.52 20.66
N ALA A 596 6.99 -8.52 21.14
CA ALA A 596 6.42 -9.82 21.47
C ALA A 596 5.42 -9.74 22.61
N ILE A 597 5.72 -9.01 23.68
CA ILE A 597 4.80 -8.81 24.81
C ILE A 597 3.45 -8.31 24.32
N ILE A 598 3.42 -7.26 23.50
CA ILE A 598 2.16 -6.70 23.00
C ILE A 598 1.51 -7.51 21.87
N THR A 599 2.27 -8.35 21.18
CA THR A 599 1.71 -9.30 20.21
C THR A 599 0.90 -10.40 20.90
N ASP A 600 1.40 -10.89 22.02
CA ASP A 600 0.80 -11.98 22.78
C ASP A 600 -0.31 -11.51 23.75
N SER A 601 -0.32 -10.22 24.11
CA SER A 601 -1.18 -9.69 25.18
C SER A 601 -2.06 -8.54 24.73
N PRO A 602 -3.31 -8.79 24.34
CA PRO A 602 -4.29 -7.74 24.00
C PRO A 602 -4.71 -6.91 25.21
N ASP A 603 -4.47 -7.40 26.43
CA ASP A 603 -4.86 -6.77 27.69
C ASP A 603 -3.89 -5.66 28.13
N ILE A 604 -2.74 -5.51 27.47
CA ILE A 604 -1.77 -4.45 27.76
C ILE A 604 -2.17 -3.17 27.01
N VAL A 605 -2.42 -2.10 27.75
CA VAL A 605 -2.75 -0.76 27.21
C VAL A 605 -1.50 0.04 26.91
N SER A 606 -0.53 0.03 27.83
CA SER A 606 0.76 0.70 27.65
C SER A 606 1.85 0.07 28.49
N ILE A 607 3.07 0.20 27.99
CA ILE A 607 4.31 -0.12 28.69
C ILE A 607 5.23 1.10 28.57
N GLU A 608 5.84 1.51 29.68
CA GLU A 608 6.84 2.55 29.70
C GLU A 608 8.11 2.01 30.38
N LEU A 609 9.25 2.11 29.71
CA LEU A 609 10.54 1.63 30.18
C LEU A 609 11.60 2.68 29.88
N PHE A 610 12.60 2.77 30.75
CA PHE A 610 13.74 3.65 30.59
C PHE A 610 15.02 2.83 30.43
N LEU A 611 15.86 3.25 29.50
CA LEU A 611 17.12 2.60 29.19
C LEU A 611 18.27 3.55 29.46
N LYS A 612 19.26 3.06 30.17
CA LYS A 612 20.53 3.77 30.44
C LYS A 612 21.69 2.99 29.84
N GLU A 613 22.47 3.63 29.00
CA GLU A 613 23.70 3.06 28.45
C GLU A 613 24.66 2.67 29.58
N ASN A 614 25.23 1.45 29.56
CA ASN A 614 26.17 0.97 30.55
C ASN A 614 27.59 0.76 29.98
N LYS A 615 28.56 0.46 30.84
CA LYS A 615 30.01 0.25 30.50
C LYS A 615 30.21 -0.98 29.60
N ALA A 616 29.28 -1.92 29.57
CA ALA A 616 29.37 -3.16 28.80
C ALA A 616 28.84 -3.01 27.34
N GLU A 617 28.70 -1.81 26.84
CA GLU A 617 28.08 -1.53 25.52
C GLU A 617 26.68 -2.14 25.41
N ASN A 618 25.90 -2.05 26.49
CA ASN A 618 24.51 -2.53 26.59
C ASN A 618 23.67 -1.49 27.33
N PHE A 619 22.40 -1.82 27.61
CA PHE A 619 21.48 -0.97 28.35
C PHE A 619 21.06 -1.61 29.67
N ASP A 620 21.09 -0.81 30.73
CA ASP A 620 20.39 -1.08 31.97
C ASP A 620 18.94 -0.68 31.82
N LEU A 621 18.03 -1.59 32.15
CA LEU A 621 16.59 -1.41 32.01
C LEU A 621 15.99 -0.98 33.34
N GLU A 622 15.29 0.14 33.35
CA GLU A 622 14.45 0.58 34.47
C GLU A 622 12.98 0.50 34.10
N THR A 623 12.16 0.01 35.00
CA THR A 623 10.72 -0.11 34.79
C THR A 623 10.02 1.18 35.19
N GLY A 624 9.33 1.81 34.25
CA GLY A 624 8.41 2.94 34.52
C GLY A 624 7.04 2.44 34.96
N SER A 625 6.23 1.98 34.02
CA SER A 625 4.87 1.48 34.33
C SER A 625 4.36 0.54 33.27
N ILE A 626 3.49 -0.39 33.67
CA ILE A 626 2.64 -1.19 32.77
C ILE A 626 1.18 -0.94 33.14
N GLN A 627 0.37 -0.57 32.17
CA GLN A 627 -1.07 -0.45 32.36
C GLN A 627 -1.79 -1.59 31.64
N THR A 628 -2.76 -2.19 32.32
CA THR A 628 -3.56 -3.32 31.79
C THR A 628 -5.04 -3.01 31.88
N ARG A 629 -5.82 -3.60 30.96
CA ARG A 629 -7.28 -3.54 30.93
C ARG A 629 -7.81 -4.82 30.28
N LYS A 630 -8.92 -5.35 30.75
CA LYS A 630 -9.56 -6.50 30.13
C LYS A 630 -9.95 -6.16 28.69
N SER A 631 -9.33 -6.83 27.73
CA SER A 631 -9.60 -6.63 26.31
C SER A 631 -10.89 -7.33 25.88
N MET A 632 -11.59 -6.77 24.90
CA MET A 632 -12.73 -7.39 24.23
C MET A 632 -12.27 -8.27 23.04
N THR A 633 -11.00 -8.19 22.67
CA THR A 633 -10.41 -8.93 21.55
C THR A 633 -9.36 -9.91 22.05
N THR A 634 -9.19 -11.01 21.34
CA THR A 634 -8.16 -12.00 21.63
C THR A 634 -6.89 -11.78 20.81
N ALA A 635 -5.74 -12.20 21.32
CA ALA A 635 -4.53 -12.25 20.51
C ALA A 635 -4.70 -13.26 19.34
N PRO A 636 -4.16 -12.99 18.16
CA PRO A 636 -3.51 -11.73 17.73
C PRO A 636 -4.46 -10.74 17.05
N ARG A 637 -5.78 -10.91 17.18
CA ARG A 637 -6.80 -10.12 16.44
C ARG A 637 -6.81 -8.63 16.77
N HIS A 638 -6.22 -8.22 17.90
CA HIS A 638 -6.05 -6.82 18.30
C HIS A 638 -4.99 -6.07 17.47
N LEU A 639 -4.19 -6.78 16.67
CA LEU A 639 -3.19 -6.19 15.79
C LEU A 639 -3.75 -5.89 14.41
N VAL A 640 -3.33 -4.76 13.85
CA VAL A 640 -3.68 -4.36 12.48
C VAL A 640 -2.93 -5.21 11.43
N ILE A 641 -1.74 -5.69 11.76
CA ILE A 641 -0.92 -6.55 10.89
C ILE A 641 -0.81 -7.91 11.57
N ALA A 642 -1.26 -8.96 10.88
CA ALA A 642 -1.17 -10.31 11.40
C ALA A 642 0.29 -10.74 11.64
N PRO A 643 0.63 -11.25 12.84
CA PRO A 643 1.93 -11.84 13.11
C PRO A 643 2.07 -13.20 12.40
N TYR A 644 3.25 -13.78 12.47
CA TYR A 644 3.49 -15.15 12.03
C TYR A 644 2.62 -16.12 12.86
N PRO A 645 1.80 -16.99 12.23
CA PRO A 645 0.86 -17.86 12.93
C PRO A 645 1.53 -19.18 13.36
N ASN A 646 2.21 -19.15 14.51
CA ASN A 646 2.94 -20.30 15.07
C ASN A 646 2.04 -21.52 15.36
N GLU A 647 0.75 -21.32 15.58
CA GLU A 647 -0.24 -22.37 15.83
C GLU A 647 -0.40 -23.36 14.67
N TYR A 648 0.05 -23.00 13.47
CA TYR A 648 0.00 -23.84 12.28
C TYR A 648 1.34 -24.50 11.96
N GLU A 649 2.13 -24.85 12.97
CA GLU A 649 3.33 -25.67 12.82
C GLU A 649 3.00 -27.13 13.19
N PHE A 650 3.19 -28.06 12.25
CA PHE A 650 2.85 -29.47 12.37
C PHE A 650 4.06 -30.35 12.10
N CYS A 651 4.21 -31.43 12.88
CA CYS A 651 5.16 -32.50 12.59
C CYS A 651 4.39 -33.72 12.08
N ASP A 652 4.64 -34.11 10.85
CA ASP A 652 4.02 -35.24 10.19
C ASP A 652 5.08 -36.26 9.74
N GLN A 653 4.66 -37.40 9.20
CA GLN A 653 5.53 -38.43 8.69
C GLN A 653 5.13 -38.83 7.27
N LEU A 654 6.14 -38.89 6.36
CA LEU A 654 5.94 -39.35 5.00
C LEU A 654 5.72 -40.88 4.96
N LYS A 655 5.23 -41.38 3.82
CA LYS A 655 4.99 -42.82 3.61
C LYS A 655 6.27 -43.66 3.75
N ASP A 656 7.42 -43.07 3.52
CA ASP A 656 8.75 -43.71 3.65
C ASP A 656 9.35 -43.62 5.06
N GLY A 657 8.58 -43.10 6.04
CA GLY A 657 8.99 -42.96 7.42
C GLY A 657 9.77 -41.69 7.78
N ARG A 658 10.13 -40.87 6.83
CA ARG A 658 10.84 -39.59 7.10
C ARG A 658 9.92 -38.60 7.79
N LYS A 659 10.45 -37.91 8.83
CA LYS A 659 9.74 -36.80 9.50
C LYS A 659 9.73 -35.57 8.61
N VAL A 660 8.59 -34.92 8.50
CA VAL A 660 8.41 -33.67 7.76
C VAL A 660 7.81 -32.60 8.69
N LEU A 661 8.41 -31.42 8.70
CA LEU A 661 7.87 -30.25 9.38
C LEU A 661 7.04 -29.45 8.36
N ILE A 662 5.76 -29.27 8.65
CA ILE A 662 4.86 -28.40 7.89
C ILE A 662 4.66 -27.14 8.71
N ARG A 663 4.96 -25.98 8.16
CA ARG A 663 4.77 -24.70 8.84
C ARG A 663 4.43 -23.59 7.86
N PRO A 664 3.85 -22.45 8.32
CA PRO A 664 3.70 -21.27 7.50
C PRO A 664 5.08 -20.79 6.95
N ILE A 665 5.08 -20.28 5.74
CA ILE A 665 6.29 -19.76 5.10
C ILE A 665 6.72 -18.47 5.80
N ARG A 666 8.03 -18.25 5.90
CA ARG A 666 8.67 -17.08 6.54
C ARG A 666 9.47 -16.28 5.50
N PRO A 667 9.73 -14.98 5.73
CA PRO A 667 10.62 -14.21 4.86
C PRO A 667 12.01 -14.84 4.66
N GLU A 668 12.54 -15.49 5.70
CA GLU A 668 13.83 -16.17 5.72
C GLU A 668 13.88 -17.43 4.84
N ASP A 669 12.75 -17.90 4.34
CA ASP A 669 12.66 -19.11 3.50
C ASP A 669 12.94 -18.83 2.02
N GLU A 670 13.38 -17.64 1.66
CA GLU A 670 13.63 -17.28 0.26
C GLU A 670 14.63 -18.23 -0.41
N ASP A 671 15.74 -18.54 0.26
CA ASP A 671 16.75 -19.47 -0.26
C ASP A 671 16.17 -20.87 -0.47
N LEU A 672 15.40 -21.37 0.51
CA LEU A 672 14.71 -22.67 0.42
C LEU A 672 13.69 -22.70 -0.73
N HIS A 673 13.04 -21.56 -0.98
CA HIS A 673 12.09 -21.42 -2.08
C HIS A 673 12.81 -21.40 -3.44
N HIS A 674 13.97 -20.75 -3.54
CA HIS A 674 14.83 -20.78 -4.73
C HIS A 674 15.36 -22.19 -5.02
N GLU A 675 15.77 -22.95 -3.99
CA GLU A 675 16.24 -24.34 -4.13
C GLU A 675 15.09 -25.24 -4.61
N LEU A 676 13.91 -25.14 -3.99
CA LEU A 676 12.73 -25.86 -4.44
C LEU A 676 12.42 -25.57 -5.91
N PHE A 677 12.40 -24.29 -6.30
CA PHE A 677 12.11 -23.90 -7.68
C PHE A 677 13.11 -24.47 -8.69
N LYS A 678 14.40 -24.48 -8.35
CA LYS A 678 15.46 -25.07 -9.20
C LYS A 678 15.33 -26.58 -9.34
N SER A 679 14.76 -27.30 -8.37
CA SER A 679 14.58 -28.74 -8.37
C SER A 679 13.38 -29.20 -9.21
N LEU A 680 12.52 -28.27 -9.68
CA LEU A 680 11.33 -28.61 -10.46
C LEU A 680 11.69 -28.94 -11.92
N SER A 681 11.14 -30.03 -12.43
CA SER A 681 11.18 -30.33 -13.86
C SER A 681 10.47 -29.26 -14.71
N ARG A 682 10.76 -29.21 -16.01
CA ARG A 682 10.07 -28.28 -16.93
C ARG A 682 8.56 -28.47 -16.90
N GLN A 683 8.10 -29.71 -16.82
CA GLN A 683 6.68 -30.05 -16.79
C GLN A 683 6.02 -29.60 -15.49
N THR A 684 6.61 -29.88 -14.32
CA THR A 684 6.10 -29.44 -13.02
C THR A 684 6.06 -27.92 -12.92
N ASN A 685 7.08 -27.24 -13.44
CA ASN A 685 7.14 -25.78 -13.50
C ASN A 685 6.01 -25.21 -14.38
N TYR A 686 5.81 -25.76 -15.58
CA TYR A 686 4.73 -25.36 -16.48
C TYR A 686 3.36 -25.60 -15.87
N PHE A 687 3.11 -26.77 -15.29
CA PHE A 687 1.83 -27.07 -14.63
C PHE A 687 1.51 -26.16 -13.45
N ARG A 688 2.55 -25.66 -12.75
CA ARG A 688 2.39 -24.77 -11.59
C ARG A 688 2.16 -23.32 -11.98
N PHE A 689 2.83 -22.82 -13.02
CA PHE A 689 2.84 -21.40 -13.37
C PHE A 689 2.12 -21.07 -14.69
N PHE A 690 1.56 -22.05 -15.38
CA PHE A 690 0.94 -21.95 -16.71
C PHE A 690 1.88 -21.38 -17.78
N SER A 691 3.14 -21.25 -17.46
CA SER A 691 4.22 -20.78 -18.30
C SER A 691 5.54 -21.32 -17.77
N TYR A 692 6.50 -21.57 -18.67
CA TYR A 692 7.83 -21.97 -18.22
C TYR A 692 8.61 -20.77 -17.68
N ARG A 693 9.06 -20.84 -16.43
CA ARG A 693 9.93 -19.85 -15.79
C ARG A 693 11.30 -20.46 -15.55
N ARG A 694 12.34 -19.82 -16.07
CA ARG A 694 13.71 -20.32 -15.95
C ARG A 694 14.31 -20.11 -14.55
N HIS A 695 14.00 -18.99 -13.92
CA HIS A 695 14.46 -18.62 -12.58
C HIS A 695 13.48 -17.64 -11.94
N LEU A 696 13.52 -17.56 -10.62
CA LEU A 696 12.82 -16.52 -9.86
C LEU A 696 13.78 -15.36 -9.58
N THR A 697 13.32 -14.14 -9.74
CA THR A 697 14.07 -12.97 -9.24
C THR A 697 13.88 -12.85 -7.73
N HIS A 698 14.76 -12.11 -7.03
CA HIS A 698 14.59 -11.79 -5.63
C HIS A 698 13.19 -11.20 -5.33
N GLU A 699 12.74 -10.23 -6.12
CA GLU A 699 11.42 -9.61 -5.96
C GLU A 699 10.27 -10.63 -6.07
N GLN A 700 10.39 -11.59 -6.99
CA GLN A 700 9.40 -12.66 -7.14
C GLN A 700 9.42 -13.62 -5.95
N ALA A 701 10.61 -14.02 -5.49
CA ALA A 701 10.76 -14.91 -4.35
C ALA A 701 10.29 -14.23 -3.05
N ALA A 702 10.61 -12.96 -2.84
CA ALA A 702 10.10 -12.17 -1.72
C ALA A 702 8.56 -12.07 -1.73
N ARG A 703 7.92 -11.99 -2.89
CA ARG A 703 6.44 -12.04 -2.99
C ARG A 703 5.87 -13.38 -2.54
N PHE A 704 6.60 -14.46 -2.72
CA PHE A 704 6.17 -15.79 -2.29
C PHE A 704 6.44 -16.07 -0.82
N THR A 705 7.41 -15.42 -0.19
CA THR A 705 7.81 -15.70 1.19
C THR A 705 7.36 -14.65 2.20
N GLN A 706 7.23 -13.39 1.80
CA GLN A 706 6.82 -12.28 2.66
C GLN A 706 5.33 -11.96 2.50
N ILE A 707 4.48 -12.90 2.85
CA ILE A 707 3.03 -12.83 2.65
C ILE A 707 2.32 -11.99 3.71
N ASP A 708 1.09 -11.61 3.43
CA ASP A 708 0.15 -11.05 4.40
C ASP A 708 -0.72 -12.17 4.96
N TYR A 709 -0.43 -12.63 6.18
CA TYR A 709 -1.12 -13.76 6.80
C TYR A 709 -2.62 -13.52 7.02
N ASP A 710 -3.13 -12.31 6.89
CA ASP A 710 -4.57 -12.05 6.89
C ASP A 710 -5.25 -12.44 5.57
N ARG A 711 -4.53 -12.35 4.43
CA ARG A 711 -5.07 -12.63 3.08
C ARG A 711 -4.56 -13.91 2.47
N GLU A 712 -3.36 -14.29 2.86
CA GLU A 712 -2.66 -15.42 2.28
C GLU A 712 -2.22 -16.39 3.39
N MET A 713 -2.23 -17.65 3.06
CA MET A 713 -1.56 -18.67 3.82
C MET A 713 -0.72 -19.51 2.87
N ALA A 714 0.58 -19.60 3.12
CA ALA A 714 1.45 -20.52 2.40
C ALA A 714 2.11 -21.42 3.45
N ILE A 715 1.99 -22.72 3.30
CA ILE A 715 2.65 -23.71 4.15
C ILE A 715 3.75 -24.41 3.35
N ILE A 716 4.90 -24.56 3.97
CA ILE A 716 6.09 -25.18 3.42
C ILE A 716 6.35 -26.52 4.11
N ALA A 717 6.68 -27.53 3.32
CA ALA A 717 7.08 -28.85 3.83
C ALA A 717 8.62 -28.92 3.86
N LEU A 718 9.18 -29.16 5.05
CA LEU A 718 10.62 -29.20 5.29
C LEU A 718 11.06 -30.58 5.81
N ILE A 719 12.15 -31.07 5.26
CA ILE A 719 12.88 -32.22 5.79
C ILE A 719 14.29 -31.81 6.20
N LYS A 720 14.92 -32.56 7.09
CA LYS A 720 16.36 -32.42 7.37
C LYS A 720 17.13 -33.37 6.47
N ASP A 721 17.94 -32.83 5.59
CA ASP A 721 18.84 -33.55 4.71
C ASP A 721 20.29 -33.15 5.05
N ASN A 722 21.12 -34.10 5.48
CA ASN A 722 22.50 -33.85 5.91
C ASN A 722 22.66 -32.69 6.93
N GLY A 723 21.71 -32.57 7.87
CA GLY A 723 21.70 -31.52 8.89
C GLY A 723 21.20 -30.15 8.44
N ARG A 724 20.83 -30.00 7.15
CA ARG A 724 20.25 -28.77 6.59
C ARG A 724 18.77 -28.93 6.33
N GLU A 725 18.00 -27.88 6.55
CA GLU A 725 16.59 -27.84 6.14
C GLU A 725 16.50 -27.74 4.61
N ARG A 726 15.64 -28.56 4.02
CA ARG A 726 15.33 -28.55 2.60
C ARG A 726 13.83 -28.50 2.38
N SER A 727 13.39 -27.61 1.52
CA SER A 727 11.98 -27.52 1.10
C SER A 727 11.68 -28.58 0.04
N ILE A 728 10.63 -29.37 0.28
CA ILE A 728 10.18 -30.44 -0.62
C ILE A 728 8.81 -30.18 -1.23
N GLY A 729 8.10 -29.14 -0.77
CA GLY A 729 6.84 -28.71 -1.34
C GLY A 729 6.26 -27.49 -0.64
N VAL A 730 5.36 -26.82 -1.33
CA VAL A 730 4.64 -25.65 -0.83
C VAL A 730 3.19 -25.72 -1.30
N ASN A 731 2.25 -25.44 -0.39
CA ASN A 731 0.85 -25.21 -0.74
C ASN A 731 0.43 -23.83 -0.26
N ARG A 732 -0.24 -23.10 -1.12
CA ARG A 732 -0.64 -21.71 -0.88
C ARG A 732 -2.13 -21.53 -1.03
N LEU A 733 -2.71 -20.71 -0.18
CA LEU A 733 -4.07 -20.23 -0.25
C LEU A 733 -4.04 -18.72 -0.34
N THR A 734 -4.56 -18.14 -1.42
CA THR A 734 -4.53 -16.70 -1.69
C THR A 734 -5.95 -16.17 -1.83
N TYR A 735 -6.28 -15.10 -1.11
CA TYR A 735 -7.56 -14.44 -1.26
C TYR A 735 -7.61 -13.64 -2.57
N GLN A 736 -8.60 -13.96 -3.41
CA GLN A 736 -8.90 -13.27 -4.66
C GLN A 736 -10.02 -12.25 -4.41
N ALA A 737 -9.66 -11.01 -4.16
CA ALA A 737 -10.61 -9.95 -3.79
C ALA A 737 -11.71 -9.75 -4.86
N ARG A 738 -11.38 -9.90 -6.16
CA ARG A 738 -12.30 -9.70 -7.28
C ARG A 738 -13.52 -10.63 -7.24
N ASN A 739 -13.33 -11.88 -6.80
CA ASN A 739 -14.38 -12.90 -6.81
C ASN A 739 -14.82 -13.29 -5.40
N ASP A 740 -14.25 -12.70 -4.34
CA ASP A 740 -14.45 -13.08 -2.92
C ASP A 740 -14.17 -14.56 -2.65
N GLN A 741 -13.14 -15.09 -3.27
CA GLN A 741 -12.80 -16.50 -3.23
C GLN A 741 -11.36 -16.69 -2.77
N HIS A 742 -11.07 -17.89 -2.26
CA HIS A 742 -9.72 -18.30 -1.94
C HIS A 742 -9.24 -19.32 -2.98
N GLU A 743 -8.09 -19.06 -3.59
CA GLU A 743 -7.48 -19.95 -4.56
C GLU A 743 -6.30 -20.69 -3.95
N PHE A 744 -6.29 -22.01 -4.09
CA PHE A 744 -5.14 -22.80 -3.69
C PHE A 744 -4.17 -23.03 -4.86
N ALA A 745 -2.89 -23.22 -4.50
CA ALA A 745 -1.86 -23.55 -5.47
C ALA A 745 -0.73 -24.35 -4.82
N ILE A 746 -0.59 -25.60 -5.23
CA ILE A 746 0.35 -26.56 -4.68
C ILE A 746 1.48 -26.90 -5.64
N VAL A 747 2.67 -27.14 -5.11
CA VAL A 747 3.81 -27.71 -5.83
C VAL A 747 4.61 -28.62 -4.90
N VAL A 748 5.06 -29.75 -5.42
CA VAL A 748 5.91 -30.73 -4.73
C VAL A 748 7.11 -31.02 -5.65
N ALA A 749 8.30 -31.06 -5.07
CA ALA A 749 9.52 -31.43 -5.80
C ALA A 749 9.36 -32.81 -6.45
N ASP A 750 9.82 -32.97 -7.70
CA ASP A 750 9.55 -34.16 -8.54
C ASP A 750 9.95 -35.47 -7.84
N GLU A 751 11.10 -35.50 -7.16
CA GLU A 751 11.59 -36.66 -6.40
C GLU A 751 10.74 -37.06 -5.17
N PHE A 752 9.87 -36.15 -4.69
CA PHE A 752 8.95 -36.39 -3.55
C PHE A 752 7.49 -36.56 -3.99
N GLN A 753 7.20 -36.53 -5.27
CA GLN A 753 5.87 -36.85 -5.76
C GLN A 753 5.56 -38.34 -5.50
N GLY A 754 4.34 -38.62 -5.05
CA GLY A 754 3.92 -39.97 -4.67
C GLY A 754 4.28 -40.40 -3.24
N THR A 755 5.12 -39.67 -2.51
CA THR A 755 5.52 -39.95 -1.11
C THR A 755 4.49 -39.54 -0.05
N GLY A 756 3.41 -38.88 -0.47
CA GLY A 756 2.35 -38.39 0.44
C GLY A 756 2.46 -36.91 0.79
N VAL A 757 3.55 -36.21 0.46
CA VAL A 757 3.76 -34.77 0.79
C VAL A 757 2.61 -33.89 0.32
N GLY A 758 2.14 -34.09 -0.94
CA GLY A 758 1.03 -33.31 -1.49
C GLY A 758 -0.27 -33.48 -0.69
N ALA A 759 -0.56 -34.73 -0.25
CA ALA A 759 -1.76 -35.02 0.54
C ALA A 759 -1.68 -34.35 1.93
N ILE A 760 -0.54 -34.45 2.62
CA ILE A 760 -0.31 -33.79 3.90
C ILE A 760 -0.48 -32.27 3.76
N LEU A 761 0.17 -31.65 2.78
CA LEU A 761 0.06 -30.22 2.52
C LEU A 761 -1.39 -29.78 2.22
N MET A 762 -2.17 -30.57 1.46
CA MET A 762 -3.56 -30.24 1.20
C MET A 762 -4.41 -30.38 2.45
N GLN A 763 -4.27 -31.48 3.19
CA GLN A 763 -5.00 -31.71 4.41
C GLN A 763 -4.80 -30.59 5.44
N ARG A 764 -3.53 -30.22 5.70
CA ARG A 764 -3.19 -29.14 6.63
C ARG A 764 -3.71 -27.78 6.16
N LEU A 765 -3.66 -27.49 4.86
CA LEU A 765 -4.24 -26.26 4.31
C LEU A 765 -5.76 -26.21 4.49
N LEU A 766 -6.47 -27.33 4.32
CA LEU A 766 -7.92 -27.40 4.52
C LEU A 766 -8.30 -27.28 6.01
N GLU A 767 -7.51 -27.84 6.93
CA GLU A 767 -7.66 -27.63 8.38
C GLU A 767 -7.54 -26.14 8.74
N ILE A 768 -6.49 -25.44 8.24
CA ILE A 768 -6.30 -24.00 8.43
C ILE A 768 -7.47 -23.20 7.82
N ALA A 769 -7.94 -23.59 6.64
CA ALA A 769 -9.05 -22.91 5.99
C ALA A 769 -10.35 -23.00 6.80
N ARG A 770 -10.65 -24.16 7.38
CA ARG A 770 -11.81 -24.36 8.28
C ARG A 770 -11.70 -23.52 9.55
N ASP A 771 -10.51 -23.52 10.18
CA ASP A 771 -10.25 -22.69 11.37
C ASP A 771 -10.46 -21.21 11.10
N ARG A 772 -10.06 -20.77 9.91
CA ARG A 772 -10.26 -19.38 9.41
C ARG A 772 -11.68 -19.11 8.92
N LYS A 773 -12.58 -20.08 8.97
CA LYS A 773 -13.98 -19.96 8.50
C LYS A 773 -14.08 -19.55 7.03
N ILE A 774 -13.18 -20.05 6.21
CA ILE A 774 -13.24 -19.87 4.76
C ILE A 774 -14.34 -20.78 4.23
N LYS A 775 -15.29 -20.20 3.48
CA LYS A 775 -16.48 -20.95 3.02
C LYS A 775 -16.20 -21.77 1.77
N GLN A 776 -15.29 -21.30 0.91
CA GLN A 776 -15.05 -21.90 -0.39
C GLN A 776 -13.60 -21.72 -0.85
N ILE A 777 -13.07 -22.75 -1.46
CA ILE A 777 -11.75 -22.76 -2.09
C ILE A 777 -11.89 -23.17 -3.55
N ILE A 778 -11.17 -22.46 -4.42
CA ILE A 778 -11.06 -22.81 -5.84
C ILE A 778 -9.62 -23.20 -6.19
N GLY A 779 -9.44 -23.87 -7.32
CA GLY A 779 -8.13 -24.16 -7.88
C GLY A 779 -8.22 -24.38 -9.38
N THR A 780 -7.38 -23.70 -10.14
CA THR A 780 -7.33 -23.84 -11.61
C THR A 780 -6.24 -24.83 -12.00
N VAL A 781 -6.59 -25.80 -12.84
CA VAL A 781 -5.73 -26.91 -13.26
C VAL A 781 -5.76 -27.02 -14.77
N LEU A 782 -4.59 -27.19 -15.43
CA LEU A 782 -4.54 -27.47 -16.86
C LEU A 782 -5.20 -28.82 -17.17
N ALA A 783 -6.00 -28.91 -18.22
CA ALA A 783 -6.74 -30.10 -18.60
C ALA A 783 -5.85 -31.32 -18.86
N GLU A 784 -4.60 -31.11 -19.29
CA GLU A 784 -3.59 -32.13 -19.49
C GLU A 784 -2.94 -32.65 -18.19
N ASN A 785 -3.12 -31.96 -17.06
CA ASN A 785 -2.57 -32.39 -15.77
C ASN A 785 -3.46 -33.41 -15.06
N LEU A 786 -3.57 -34.60 -15.65
CA LEU A 786 -4.42 -35.67 -15.16
C LEU A 786 -4.14 -36.09 -13.70
N LYS A 787 -2.87 -35.98 -13.26
CA LYS A 787 -2.49 -36.28 -11.87
C LYS A 787 -3.15 -35.30 -10.92
N MET A 788 -3.11 -34.02 -11.22
CA MET A 788 -3.71 -32.98 -10.38
C MET A 788 -5.24 -33.03 -10.39
N ILE A 789 -5.85 -33.34 -11.53
CA ILE A 789 -7.30 -33.57 -11.64
C ILE A 789 -7.77 -34.70 -10.70
N LYS A 790 -7.06 -35.86 -10.72
CA LYS A 790 -7.37 -36.98 -9.79
C LYS A 790 -7.15 -36.57 -8.35
N PHE A 791 -6.11 -35.79 -8.06
CA PHE A 791 -5.81 -35.29 -6.72
C PHE A 791 -6.91 -34.37 -6.20
N CYS A 792 -7.37 -33.39 -6.98
CA CYS A 792 -8.48 -32.52 -6.60
C CYS A 792 -9.75 -33.32 -6.28
N ARG A 793 -10.13 -34.27 -7.14
CA ARG A 793 -11.30 -35.13 -6.91
C ARG A 793 -11.19 -35.97 -5.63
N ALA A 794 -10.00 -36.49 -5.33
CA ALA A 794 -9.76 -37.26 -4.11
C ALA A 794 -9.95 -36.44 -2.81
N PHE A 795 -9.79 -35.11 -2.88
CA PHE A 795 -10.07 -34.18 -1.77
C PHE A 795 -11.50 -33.60 -1.79
N GLY A 796 -12.38 -34.10 -2.66
CA GLY A 796 -13.77 -33.67 -2.73
C GLY A 796 -14.00 -32.38 -3.52
N PHE A 797 -13.03 -31.94 -4.32
CA PHE A 797 -13.24 -30.79 -5.23
C PHE A 797 -14.11 -31.21 -6.42
N GLU A 798 -15.11 -30.41 -6.74
CA GLU A 798 -15.99 -30.55 -7.89
C GLU A 798 -15.59 -29.59 -9.02
N VAL A 799 -15.91 -29.95 -10.27
CA VAL A 799 -15.68 -29.07 -11.41
C VAL A 799 -16.70 -27.93 -11.36
N ALA A 800 -16.20 -26.69 -11.28
CA ALA A 800 -17.02 -25.49 -11.26
C ALA A 800 -17.14 -24.83 -12.63
N ASP A 801 -16.05 -24.89 -13.42
CA ASP A 801 -16.00 -24.27 -14.74
C ASP A 801 -14.91 -24.96 -15.58
N GLN A 802 -15.06 -24.89 -16.91
CA GLN A 802 -14.06 -25.37 -17.85
C GLN A 802 -13.95 -24.38 -19.00
N ASP A 803 -12.79 -23.74 -19.11
CA ASP A 803 -12.48 -22.78 -20.17
C ASP A 803 -11.25 -23.25 -20.98
N GLY A 804 -11.51 -23.64 -22.23
CA GLY A 804 -10.48 -24.07 -23.17
C GLY A 804 -9.58 -25.17 -22.60
N ASN A 805 -8.36 -24.79 -22.20
CA ASN A 805 -7.32 -25.71 -21.75
C ASN A 805 -7.22 -25.81 -20.21
N SER A 806 -8.12 -25.21 -19.45
CA SER A 806 -8.11 -25.20 -17.99
C SER A 806 -9.44 -25.63 -17.37
N ILE A 807 -9.36 -26.25 -16.21
CA ILE A 807 -10.51 -26.69 -15.40
C ILE A 807 -10.41 -26.00 -14.05
N THR A 808 -11.47 -25.30 -13.66
CA THR A 808 -11.57 -24.71 -12.32
C THR A 808 -12.33 -25.66 -11.41
N PHE A 809 -11.68 -26.08 -10.35
CA PHE A 809 -12.24 -26.90 -9.29
C PHE A 809 -12.70 -26.01 -8.13
N ARG A 810 -13.74 -26.47 -7.42
CA ARG A 810 -14.33 -25.80 -6.27
C ARG A 810 -14.57 -26.79 -5.13
N LEU A 811 -14.25 -26.37 -3.90
CA LEU A 811 -14.58 -27.10 -2.68
C LEU A 811 -15.32 -26.15 -1.72
N THR A 812 -16.49 -26.53 -1.25
CA THR A 812 -17.22 -25.88 -0.14
C THR A 812 -16.81 -26.54 1.16
N LEU A 813 -16.38 -25.75 2.18
CA LEU A 813 -15.81 -26.23 3.44
C LEU A 813 -16.85 -26.29 4.58
#